data_be60ae4f8042bb22fc443c02fd7c6603
#
_entry.id   be60ae4f8042bb22fc443c02fd7c6603
#
_cell.length_a   1.000
_cell.length_b   1.000
_cell.length_c   1.000
_cell.angle_alpha   90.00
_cell.angle_beta   90.00
_cell.angle_gamma   90.00
#
_symmetry.space_group_name_H-M   'P 1'
#
loop_
_entity.id
_entity.type
_entity.pdbx_description
1 polymer ?
#
loop_
_entity_poly.entity_id
_entity_poly.type
_entity_poly.pdbx_seq_one_letter_code
_entity_poly.pdbx_strand_id
1 'polypeptide(L)'
;AYSEDRLTDPLKKNAKGEFEKISWDQAYSEIAEKVKSIIGSDGPEALAMVQDPRPSGSYYTKRFMQALGSANVYTHGAACNMSKNAGFTQVIGAGDYLADVENVKACMFIGRSYADAIRPSQLHALEKAHENGAYIVLVDPRLNNSIAFSDEWLPINPGTDLALVLAMSHVLVNRGLYDEKFVAEQATGFDEWAATLDQYTPEWAAGITGLRAADIERVAVKFAECAPAACIEPSWRGAYGCSYANSGETARAVACFNGLLGCWNQKGGALFSASVKAGDVDKAKFPPVPKVEAKIAGQSEYPLSLSGMGVNVYAAQLAREGKMKGMFFYNSNMVAGYSNPAYLQECLANLELSVCIDVQMTETCHACDYVLPDTSYLERLELPEFYGGKVPAVAIRDQVIEKVHPNTRPVDQIFSELAEACGVGQYFDFTVEELADAQLATVGLSLDGLRACGVSTFPEKAFKYGPYPKWKTPSGKFQFASDACEKAGLPRTPQWLEPAVAVPEDGKSFRLIGGKQAVHTHTQTANCEPLMAITKQYGLERVWINADKAAELGISDGDTVEVSNEQHTGKVQAKVTQRINPDALYMPSHYGCSSKEEKTAYGVGLRQMDYVPFRIEPGYGGICSQEAVVTVKKVGA
;
A
#
# COMPACT_ATOMS: atom_id res chain seq x y z
N ALA A 1 22.97 0.24 -7.42
CA ALA A 1 23.68 0.20 -8.72
C ALA A 1 24.93 -0.67 -8.66
N TYR A 2 25.76 -0.54 -7.63
CA TYR A 2 27.08 -1.19 -7.53
C TYR A 2 27.09 -2.51 -6.74
N SER A 3 25.96 -3.04 -6.33
CA SER A 3 25.88 -4.31 -5.61
C SER A 3 26.36 -5.47 -6.50
N GLU A 4 27.15 -6.36 -5.96
CA GLU A 4 27.59 -7.61 -6.64
C GLU A 4 26.42 -8.58 -6.89
N ASP A 5 25.32 -8.41 -6.15
CA ASP A 5 24.12 -9.26 -6.26
C ASP A 5 23.16 -8.77 -7.35
N ARG A 6 23.56 -7.77 -8.16
CA ARG A 6 22.76 -7.26 -9.28
C ARG A 6 22.59 -8.31 -10.39
N LEU A 7 21.37 -8.38 -10.92
CA LEU A 7 21.11 -9.05 -12.20
C LEU A 7 21.84 -8.29 -13.32
N THR A 8 22.56 -9.02 -14.14
CA THR A 8 23.38 -8.45 -15.22
C THR A 8 22.99 -8.94 -16.61
N ASP A 9 22.39 -10.11 -16.72
CA ASP A 9 22.06 -10.79 -17.96
C ASP A 9 20.64 -11.36 -17.89
N PRO A 10 19.93 -11.49 -19.04
CA PRO A 10 18.67 -12.24 -19.08
C PRO A 10 18.89 -13.69 -18.68
N LEU A 11 17.97 -14.23 -17.90
CA LEU A 11 18.02 -15.59 -17.40
C LEU A 11 16.77 -16.37 -17.83
N LYS A 12 16.95 -17.65 -18.11
CA LYS A 12 15.87 -18.61 -18.37
C LYS A 12 16.00 -19.79 -17.42
N LYS A 13 14.90 -20.23 -16.83
CA LYS A 13 14.84 -21.43 -16.02
C LYS A 13 14.84 -22.67 -16.91
N ASN A 14 15.76 -23.60 -16.69
CA ASN A 14 15.81 -24.88 -17.40
C ASN A 14 14.88 -25.93 -16.76
N ALA A 15 14.80 -27.09 -17.36
CA ALA A 15 13.95 -28.20 -16.90
C ALA A 15 14.34 -28.74 -15.50
N LYS A 16 15.52 -28.44 -14.99
CA LYS A 16 15.96 -28.80 -13.63
C LYS A 16 15.62 -27.72 -12.60
N GLY A 17 15.03 -26.59 -13.02
CA GLY A 17 14.73 -25.46 -12.15
C GLY A 17 15.91 -24.51 -11.94
N GLU A 18 17.01 -24.67 -12.65
CA GLU A 18 18.21 -23.82 -12.59
C GLU A 18 18.13 -22.70 -13.63
N PHE A 19 18.71 -21.54 -13.33
CA PHE A 19 18.75 -20.41 -14.24
C PHE A 19 20.01 -20.42 -15.11
N GLU A 20 19.81 -20.27 -16.41
CA GLU A 20 20.86 -20.18 -17.43
C GLU A 20 20.83 -18.81 -18.09
N LYS A 21 22.00 -18.23 -18.35
CA LYS A 21 22.11 -16.97 -19.10
C LYS A 21 21.70 -17.20 -20.56
N ILE A 22 20.88 -16.29 -21.08
CA ILE A 22 20.48 -16.26 -22.48
C ILE A 22 20.73 -14.85 -23.07
N SER A 23 20.64 -14.73 -24.40
CA SER A 23 20.69 -13.42 -25.03
C SER A 23 19.32 -12.70 -24.91
N TRP A 24 19.33 -11.37 -25.06
CA TRP A 24 18.11 -10.59 -25.15
C TRP A 24 17.22 -11.02 -26.34
N ASP A 25 17.84 -11.26 -27.51
CA ASP A 25 17.10 -11.68 -28.70
C ASP A 25 16.40 -13.03 -28.49
N GLN A 26 17.09 -13.97 -27.80
CA GLN A 26 16.49 -15.24 -27.42
C GLN A 26 15.34 -15.03 -26.44
N ALA A 27 15.54 -14.23 -25.40
CA ALA A 27 14.50 -13.94 -24.41
C ALA A 27 13.25 -13.34 -25.07
N TYR A 28 13.41 -12.31 -25.87
CA TYR A 28 12.30 -11.67 -26.56
C TYR A 28 11.58 -12.59 -27.56
N SER A 29 12.32 -13.36 -28.34
CA SER A 29 11.75 -14.30 -29.30
C SER A 29 10.89 -15.35 -28.60
N GLU A 30 11.42 -15.99 -27.55
CA GLU A 30 10.72 -17.05 -26.85
C GLU A 30 9.52 -16.52 -26.03
N ILE A 31 9.65 -15.36 -25.37
CA ILE A 31 8.56 -14.73 -24.64
C ILE A 31 7.45 -14.31 -25.62
N ALA A 32 7.80 -13.68 -26.75
CA ALA A 32 6.84 -13.25 -27.75
C ALA A 32 6.10 -14.42 -28.40
N GLU A 33 6.77 -15.55 -28.66
CA GLU A 33 6.14 -16.77 -29.14
C GLU A 33 5.07 -17.28 -28.17
N LYS A 34 5.40 -17.38 -26.87
CA LYS A 34 4.47 -17.78 -25.82
C LYS A 34 3.31 -16.79 -25.67
N VAL A 35 3.56 -15.48 -25.70
CA VAL A 35 2.51 -14.43 -25.67
C VAL A 35 1.54 -14.62 -26.84
N LYS A 36 2.04 -14.79 -28.06
CA LYS A 36 1.21 -15.00 -29.25
C LYS A 36 0.41 -16.31 -29.17
N SER A 37 1.01 -17.38 -28.64
CA SER A 37 0.33 -18.66 -28.43
C SER A 37 -0.83 -18.51 -27.44
N ILE A 38 -0.61 -17.89 -26.28
CA ILE A 38 -1.64 -17.67 -25.26
C ILE A 38 -2.77 -16.80 -25.81
N ILE A 39 -2.45 -15.71 -26.49
CA ILE A 39 -3.47 -14.85 -27.11
C ILE A 39 -4.29 -15.64 -28.16
N GLY A 40 -3.64 -16.49 -28.92
CA GLY A 40 -4.30 -17.30 -29.95
C GLY A 40 -5.22 -18.39 -29.42
N SER A 41 -4.91 -18.99 -28.27
CA SER A 41 -5.71 -20.08 -27.66
C SER A 41 -6.72 -19.59 -26.63
N ASP A 42 -6.35 -18.64 -25.76
CA ASP A 42 -7.11 -18.27 -24.57
C ASP A 42 -7.54 -16.78 -24.57
N GLY A 43 -7.08 -15.99 -25.54
CA GLY A 43 -7.36 -14.56 -25.63
C GLY A 43 -6.39 -13.70 -24.79
N PRO A 44 -6.37 -12.37 -25.06
CA PRO A 44 -5.47 -11.46 -24.36
C PRO A 44 -5.80 -11.30 -22.87
N GLU A 45 -7.01 -11.63 -22.42
CA GLU A 45 -7.42 -11.61 -21.03
C GLU A 45 -6.73 -12.67 -20.17
N ALA A 46 -6.12 -13.69 -20.81
CA ALA A 46 -5.30 -14.70 -20.13
C ALA A 46 -3.89 -14.20 -19.79
N LEU A 47 -3.55 -12.94 -20.13
CA LEU A 47 -2.30 -12.28 -19.79
C LEU A 47 -2.51 -11.23 -18.70
N ALA A 48 -1.56 -11.12 -17.78
CA ALA A 48 -1.56 -10.13 -16.71
C ALA A 48 -0.18 -9.47 -16.51
N MET A 49 -0.20 -8.25 -15.99
CA MET A 49 0.97 -7.49 -15.53
C MET A 49 0.78 -7.11 -14.07
N VAL A 50 1.74 -7.42 -13.22
CA VAL A 50 1.82 -6.94 -11.84
C VAL A 50 3.00 -5.99 -11.74
N GLN A 51 2.77 -4.76 -11.29
CA GLN A 51 3.80 -3.72 -11.25
C GLN A 51 3.76 -2.89 -9.98
N ASP A 52 4.91 -2.35 -9.59
CA ASP A 52 4.95 -1.20 -8.69
C ASP A 52 4.80 0.10 -9.52
N PRO A 53 3.83 0.99 -9.21
CA PRO A 53 3.56 2.16 -10.01
C PRO A 53 4.69 3.19 -9.87
N ARG A 54 5.54 3.26 -10.88
CA ARG A 54 6.54 4.30 -11.12
C ARG A 54 6.24 4.97 -12.46
N PRO A 55 6.64 6.23 -12.71
CA PRO A 55 6.22 6.95 -13.90
C PRO A 55 6.45 6.18 -15.20
N SER A 56 7.70 5.83 -15.51
CA SER A 56 8.02 5.07 -16.72
C SER A 56 7.46 3.65 -16.68
N GLY A 57 7.64 2.93 -15.56
CA GLY A 57 7.12 1.58 -15.39
C GLY A 57 5.61 1.52 -15.64
N SER A 58 4.82 2.40 -15.00
CA SER A 58 3.37 2.43 -15.18
C SER A 58 2.95 2.75 -16.62
N TYR A 59 3.68 3.64 -17.29
CA TYR A 59 3.37 4.00 -18.67
C TYR A 59 3.63 2.84 -19.61
N TYR A 60 4.84 2.29 -19.62
CA TYR A 60 5.26 1.27 -20.59
C TYR A 60 4.59 -0.07 -20.35
N THR A 61 4.45 -0.52 -19.11
CA THR A 61 3.76 -1.79 -18.78
C THR A 61 2.29 -1.76 -19.18
N LYS A 62 1.58 -0.66 -18.85
CA LYS A 62 0.18 -0.50 -19.20
C LYS A 62 0.00 -0.42 -20.72
N ARG A 63 0.86 0.36 -21.38
CA ARG A 63 0.86 0.52 -22.83
C ARG A 63 1.07 -0.83 -23.54
N PHE A 64 2.01 -1.64 -23.06
CA PHE A 64 2.29 -2.97 -23.59
C PHE A 64 1.07 -3.89 -23.48
N MET A 65 0.50 -4.03 -22.29
CA MET A 65 -0.67 -4.89 -22.08
C MET A 65 -1.88 -4.44 -22.91
N GLN A 66 -2.14 -3.14 -22.98
CA GLN A 66 -3.23 -2.60 -23.80
C GLN A 66 -2.98 -2.79 -25.31
N ALA A 67 -1.74 -2.66 -25.77
CA ALA A 67 -1.39 -2.96 -27.17
C ALA A 67 -1.63 -4.42 -27.54
N LEU A 68 -1.45 -5.35 -26.59
CA LEU A 68 -1.78 -6.77 -26.72
C LEU A 68 -3.28 -7.06 -26.57
N GLY A 69 -4.09 -6.10 -26.13
CA GLY A 69 -5.54 -6.24 -25.91
C GLY A 69 -5.95 -6.65 -24.49
N SER A 70 -5.02 -6.72 -23.52
CA SER A 70 -5.35 -7.06 -22.13
C SER A 70 -5.60 -5.83 -21.26
N ALA A 71 -6.66 -5.88 -20.44
CA ALA A 71 -6.95 -4.91 -19.39
C ALA A 71 -6.24 -5.23 -18.07
N ASN A 72 -5.63 -6.40 -17.92
CA ASN A 72 -5.15 -6.97 -16.67
C ASN A 72 -3.81 -6.38 -16.25
N VAL A 73 -3.81 -5.11 -15.84
CA VAL A 73 -2.64 -4.40 -15.28
C VAL A 73 -2.91 -4.08 -13.81
N TYR A 74 -2.20 -4.74 -12.94
CA TYR A 74 -2.35 -4.66 -11.50
C TYR A 74 -1.19 -3.88 -10.87
N THR A 75 -1.50 -3.10 -9.83
CA THR A 75 -0.48 -2.50 -8.97
C THR A 75 -0.37 -3.28 -7.66
N HIS A 76 0.52 -2.85 -6.76
CA HIS A 76 0.59 -3.38 -5.40
C HIS A 76 -0.58 -2.94 -4.50
N GLY A 77 -1.62 -2.30 -5.06
CA GLY A 77 -2.73 -1.69 -4.32
C GLY A 77 -3.41 -2.62 -3.32
N ALA A 78 -3.64 -3.89 -3.69
CA ALA A 78 -4.27 -4.88 -2.82
C ALA A 78 -3.48 -5.17 -1.53
N ALA A 79 -2.15 -5.00 -1.55
CA ALA A 79 -1.28 -5.12 -0.38
C ALA A 79 -0.93 -3.78 0.27
N CYS A 80 -1.55 -2.68 -0.16
CA CYS A 80 -1.18 -1.33 0.28
C CYS A 80 -2.37 -0.53 0.80
N ASN A 81 -3.19 -0.02 -0.11
CA ASN A 81 -4.24 0.95 0.19
C ASN A 81 -5.60 0.61 -0.44
N MET A 82 -5.78 -0.55 -1.04
CA MET A 82 -7.01 -0.87 -1.77
C MET A 82 -8.26 -0.67 -0.91
N SER A 83 -8.29 -1.30 0.26
CA SER A 83 -9.44 -1.23 1.17
C SER A 83 -9.75 0.19 1.62
N LYS A 84 -8.72 0.92 2.05
CA LYS A 84 -8.84 2.33 2.45
C LYS A 84 -9.37 3.19 1.32
N ASN A 85 -8.74 3.12 0.15
CA ASN A 85 -9.09 3.97 -0.97
C ASN A 85 -10.49 3.64 -1.51
N ALA A 86 -10.85 2.37 -1.53
CA ALA A 86 -12.19 1.92 -1.90
C ALA A 86 -13.24 2.39 -0.89
N GLY A 87 -12.97 2.27 0.42
CA GLY A 87 -13.84 2.76 1.48
C GLY A 87 -14.06 4.27 1.42
N PHE A 88 -12.99 5.06 1.28
CA PHE A 88 -13.10 6.52 1.11
C PHE A 88 -13.91 6.88 -0.14
N THR A 89 -13.72 6.16 -1.25
CA THR A 89 -14.47 6.42 -2.49
C THR A 89 -15.98 6.32 -2.27
N GLN A 90 -16.45 5.42 -1.39
CA GLN A 90 -17.88 5.27 -1.08
C GLN A 90 -18.47 6.45 -0.32
N VAL A 91 -17.64 7.21 0.40
CA VAL A 91 -18.07 8.34 1.25
C VAL A 91 -17.84 9.68 0.58
N ILE A 92 -16.64 9.90 0.03
CA ILE A 92 -16.18 11.20 -0.47
C ILE A 92 -16.00 11.26 -2.00
N GLY A 93 -16.16 10.13 -2.71
CA GLY A 93 -15.94 10.04 -4.16
C GLY A 93 -14.47 10.18 -4.59
N ALA A 94 -13.55 10.02 -3.64
CA ALA A 94 -12.10 10.04 -3.86
C ALA A 94 -11.42 8.97 -2.99
N GLY A 95 -10.37 8.35 -3.52
CA GLY A 95 -9.67 7.26 -2.81
C GLY A 95 -8.74 7.74 -1.69
N ASP A 96 -8.46 9.02 -1.59
CA ASP A 96 -7.57 9.57 -0.57
C ASP A 96 -7.83 11.07 -0.35
N TYR A 97 -7.30 11.59 0.76
CA TYR A 97 -7.26 13.01 1.08
C TYR A 97 -5.92 13.37 1.75
N LEU A 98 -5.68 14.64 1.99
CA LEU A 98 -4.49 15.15 2.67
C LEU A 98 -4.91 15.74 4.02
N ALA A 99 -4.33 15.31 5.13
CA ALA A 99 -4.47 16.00 6.40
C ALA A 99 -3.58 17.27 6.41
N ASP A 100 -4.14 18.40 6.79
CA ASP A 100 -3.41 19.67 6.91
C ASP A 100 -2.68 19.77 8.25
N VAL A 101 -1.79 18.79 8.50
CA VAL A 101 -1.17 18.51 9.80
C VAL A 101 -0.50 19.74 10.42
N GLU A 102 0.19 20.57 9.65
CA GLU A 102 0.88 21.77 10.19
C GLU A 102 -0.06 22.83 10.80
N ASN A 103 -1.36 22.77 10.47
CA ASN A 103 -2.39 23.72 10.91
C ASN A 103 -3.46 23.10 11.80
N VAL A 104 -3.39 21.80 12.12
CA VAL A 104 -4.38 21.15 12.99
C VAL A 104 -4.35 21.72 14.40
N LYS A 105 -5.50 21.67 15.08
CA LYS A 105 -5.62 21.79 16.54
C LYS A 105 -5.75 20.42 17.21
N ALA A 106 -6.27 19.42 16.48
CA ALA A 106 -6.25 18.02 16.91
C ALA A 106 -6.05 17.10 15.69
N CYS A 107 -5.21 16.08 15.83
CA CYS A 107 -5.00 15.09 14.79
C CYS A 107 -4.81 13.70 15.39
N MET A 108 -5.47 12.69 14.81
CA MET A 108 -5.32 11.29 15.19
C MET A 108 -4.61 10.53 14.08
N PHE A 109 -3.60 9.75 14.47
CA PHE A 109 -2.85 8.84 13.60
C PHE A 109 -3.19 7.40 13.99
N ILE A 110 -3.85 6.67 13.09
CA ILE A 110 -4.25 5.27 13.32
C ILE A 110 -3.30 4.34 12.58
N GLY A 111 -2.48 3.57 13.32
CA GLY A 111 -1.48 2.66 12.76
C GLY A 111 -0.48 3.35 11.83
N ARG A 112 -0.13 4.61 12.10
CA ARG A 112 0.66 5.47 11.23
C ARG A 112 1.77 6.18 12.00
N SER A 113 2.97 6.17 11.43
CA SER A 113 4.10 6.91 11.99
C SER A 113 4.83 7.71 10.91
N TYR A 114 4.94 9.02 11.08
CA TYR A 114 5.78 9.86 10.23
C TYR A 114 7.27 9.69 10.56
N ALA A 115 7.60 9.35 11.81
CA ALA A 115 8.98 9.18 12.25
C ALA A 115 9.58 7.79 11.93
N ASP A 116 8.77 6.82 11.47
CA ASP A 116 9.22 5.48 11.07
C ASP A 116 9.26 5.31 9.54
N ALA A 117 9.75 6.30 8.81
CA ALA A 117 10.26 6.19 7.44
C ALA A 117 9.31 6.30 6.26
N ILE A 118 8.01 6.58 6.41
CA ILE A 118 7.19 6.87 5.23
C ILE A 118 6.91 8.36 5.14
N ARG A 119 7.40 9.00 4.08
CA ARG A 119 7.28 10.46 3.83
C ARG A 119 7.90 11.29 4.96
N PRO A 120 9.22 11.24 5.17
CA PRO A 120 9.89 11.99 6.23
C PRO A 120 9.68 13.51 6.13
N SER A 121 9.36 14.05 4.95
CA SER A 121 8.98 15.45 4.77
C SER A 121 7.71 15.85 5.55
N GLN A 122 6.83 14.90 5.87
CA GLN A 122 5.64 15.15 6.70
C GLN A 122 5.96 15.27 8.19
N LEU A 123 7.15 14.80 8.61
CA LEU A 123 7.58 14.93 10.01
C LEU A 123 7.70 16.40 10.42
N HIS A 124 8.18 17.28 9.54
CA HIS A 124 8.21 18.73 9.81
C HIS A 124 6.81 19.33 10.02
N ALA A 125 5.79 18.81 9.34
CA ALA A 125 4.43 19.26 9.57
C ALA A 125 3.92 18.83 10.96
N LEU A 126 4.29 17.63 11.40
CA LEU A 126 3.95 17.13 12.74
C LEU A 126 4.70 17.90 13.84
N GLU A 127 6.00 18.17 13.64
CA GLU A 127 6.82 18.99 14.52
C GLU A 127 6.19 20.40 14.73
N LYS A 128 5.84 21.07 13.63
CA LYS A 128 5.15 22.37 13.68
C LYS A 128 3.81 22.31 14.40
N ALA A 129 3.01 21.26 14.16
CA ALA A 129 1.75 21.07 14.85
C ALA A 129 1.95 20.96 16.38
N HIS A 130 2.93 20.16 16.80
CA HIS A 130 3.31 19.98 18.19
C HIS A 130 3.78 21.30 18.82
N GLU A 131 4.69 22.05 18.15
CA GLU A 131 5.16 23.38 18.60
C GLU A 131 4.02 24.39 18.75
N ASN A 132 2.98 24.30 17.89
CA ASN A 132 1.80 25.15 17.94
C ASN A 132 0.76 24.69 18.99
N GLY A 133 1.06 23.66 19.78
CA GLY A 133 0.17 23.15 20.84
C GLY A 133 -1.03 22.34 20.32
N ALA A 134 -0.92 21.73 19.14
CA ALA A 134 -1.94 20.82 18.64
C ALA A 134 -2.00 19.55 19.49
N TYR A 135 -3.22 19.06 19.73
CA TYR A 135 -3.45 17.78 20.42
C TYR A 135 -3.28 16.61 19.45
N ILE A 136 -2.20 15.87 19.60
CA ILE A 136 -1.84 14.75 18.71
C ILE A 136 -2.01 13.40 19.40
N VAL A 137 -2.82 12.52 18.83
CA VAL A 137 -3.13 11.19 19.36
C VAL A 137 -2.59 10.11 18.42
N LEU A 138 -1.80 9.18 18.99
CA LEU A 138 -1.38 7.95 18.29
C LEU A 138 -2.26 6.79 18.72
N VAL A 139 -2.93 6.16 17.77
CA VAL A 139 -3.68 4.90 17.96
C VAL A 139 -2.88 3.81 17.23
N ASP A 140 -2.18 2.99 18.00
CA ASP A 140 -1.28 1.97 17.45
C ASP A 140 -1.04 0.90 18.53
N PRO A 141 -1.10 -0.39 18.24
CA PRO A 141 -0.68 -1.43 19.16
C PRO A 141 0.78 -1.29 19.60
N ARG A 142 1.61 -0.65 18.79
CA ARG A 142 3.03 -0.37 19.05
C ARG A 142 3.27 1.12 19.29
N LEU A 143 3.93 1.48 20.37
CA LEU A 143 4.40 2.84 20.58
C LEU A 143 5.49 3.18 19.56
N ASN A 144 5.08 3.81 18.45
CA ASN A 144 5.95 4.20 17.36
C ASN A 144 6.72 5.51 17.64
N ASN A 145 7.70 5.85 16.80
CA ASN A 145 8.60 6.96 17.06
C ASN A 145 7.95 8.35 16.91
N SER A 146 6.75 8.47 16.32
CA SER A 146 6.02 9.74 16.26
C SER A 146 5.55 10.23 17.63
N ILE A 147 5.65 9.38 18.69
CA ILE A 147 5.34 9.80 20.07
C ILE A 147 6.18 11.00 20.53
N ALA A 148 7.36 11.22 19.97
CA ALA A 148 8.19 12.38 20.29
C ALA A 148 7.49 13.72 20.02
N PHE A 149 6.47 13.74 19.17
CA PHE A 149 5.68 14.91 18.78
C PHE A 149 4.18 14.73 19.05
N SER A 150 3.82 13.85 19.97
CA SER A 150 2.43 13.50 20.25
C SER A 150 2.13 13.60 21.75
N ASP A 151 0.88 13.86 22.09
CA ASP A 151 0.45 14.05 23.48
C ASP A 151 -0.01 12.74 24.13
N GLU A 152 -0.50 11.81 23.31
CA GLU A 152 -1.14 10.61 23.82
C GLU A 152 -0.93 9.39 22.91
N TRP A 153 -0.73 8.24 23.53
CA TRP A 153 -0.74 6.93 22.89
C TRP A 153 -1.87 6.07 23.42
N LEU A 154 -2.70 5.59 22.51
CA LEU A 154 -3.78 4.64 22.76
C LEU A 154 -3.34 3.25 22.25
N PRO A 155 -2.91 2.34 23.15
CA PRO A 155 -2.43 0.99 22.80
C PRO A 155 -3.59 0.06 22.45
N ILE A 156 -4.24 0.31 21.32
CA ILE A 156 -5.44 -0.40 20.88
C ILE A 156 -5.18 -1.88 20.59
N ASN A 157 -6.16 -2.75 20.82
CA ASN A 157 -6.12 -4.12 20.36
C ASN A 157 -6.10 -4.14 18.80
N PRO A 158 -5.17 -4.89 18.17
CA PRO A 158 -5.03 -4.85 16.72
C PRO A 158 -6.29 -5.31 15.98
N GLY A 159 -6.71 -4.53 14.98
CA GLY A 159 -7.89 -4.81 14.14
C GLY A 159 -9.21 -4.27 14.69
N THR A 160 -9.17 -3.51 15.79
CA THR A 160 -10.38 -2.97 16.43
C THR A 160 -10.57 -1.47 16.25
N ASP A 161 -9.80 -0.86 15.36
CA ASP A 161 -9.84 0.58 15.06
C ASP A 161 -11.24 1.05 14.63
N LEU A 162 -11.99 0.20 13.93
CA LEU A 162 -13.38 0.49 13.56
C LEU A 162 -14.27 0.70 14.78
N ALA A 163 -14.13 -0.10 15.84
CA ALA A 163 -14.91 0.05 17.07
C ALA A 163 -14.61 1.39 17.76
N LEU A 164 -13.34 1.80 17.79
CA LEU A 164 -12.93 3.10 18.32
C LEU A 164 -13.62 4.24 17.57
N VAL A 165 -13.55 4.25 16.22
CA VAL A 165 -14.09 5.34 15.41
C VAL A 165 -15.61 5.39 15.47
N LEU A 166 -16.29 4.24 15.49
CA LEU A 166 -17.75 4.18 15.68
C LEU A 166 -18.18 4.73 17.05
N ALA A 167 -17.47 4.37 18.13
CA ALA A 167 -17.77 4.88 19.46
C ALA A 167 -17.49 6.38 19.59
N MET A 168 -16.43 6.89 19.01
CA MET A 168 -16.18 8.33 18.93
C MET A 168 -17.29 9.04 18.15
N SER A 169 -17.76 8.45 17.06
CA SER A 169 -18.89 8.99 16.28
C SER A 169 -20.20 8.99 17.06
N HIS A 170 -20.47 7.91 17.82
CA HIS A 170 -21.59 7.85 18.76
C HIS A 170 -21.58 9.03 19.76
N VAL A 171 -20.41 9.31 20.37
CA VAL A 171 -20.28 10.43 21.32
C VAL A 171 -20.62 11.76 20.66
N LEU A 172 -20.13 12.03 19.45
CA LEU A 172 -20.41 13.27 18.74
C LEU A 172 -21.88 13.41 18.40
N VAL A 173 -22.50 12.36 17.88
CA VAL A 173 -23.91 12.39 17.43
C VAL A 173 -24.84 12.50 18.63
N ASN A 174 -24.70 11.66 19.64
CA ASN A 174 -25.60 11.62 20.79
C ASN A 174 -25.51 12.86 21.71
N ARG A 175 -24.40 13.59 21.63
CA ARG A 175 -24.25 14.86 22.38
C ARG A 175 -24.48 16.11 21.53
N GLY A 176 -24.80 15.96 20.25
CA GLY A 176 -24.97 17.10 19.33
C GLY A 176 -23.68 17.89 19.10
N LEU A 177 -22.51 17.22 19.14
CA LEU A 177 -21.17 17.81 19.00
C LEU A 177 -20.63 17.72 17.57
N TYR A 178 -21.51 17.69 16.56
CA TYR A 178 -21.14 17.60 15.14
C TYR A 178 -21.54 18.87 14.38
N ASP A 179 -20.98 19.07 13.18
CA ASP A 179 -21.32 20.20 12.30
C ASP A 179 -22.68 19.96 11.62
N GLU A 180 -23.77 20.42 12.27
CA GLU A 180 -25.14 20.30 11.74
C GLU A 180 -25.29 20.95 10.38
N LYS A 181 -24.60 22.06 10.12
CA LYS A 181 -24.65 22.76 8.84
C LYS A 181 -24.03 21.92 7.72
N PHE A 182 -22.85 21.33 7.97
CA PHE A 182 -22.23 20.42 7.01
C PHE A 182 -23.17 19.25 6.70
N VAL A 183 -23.72 18.62 7.73
CA VAL A 183 -24.63 17.47 7.56
C VAL A 183 -25.85 17.86 6.72
N ALA A 184 -26.49 18.98 7.03
CA ALA A 184 -27.71 19.41 6.33
C ALA A 184 -27.45 19.82 4.87
N GLU A 185 -26.38 20.56 4.59
CA GLU A 185 -26.13 21.14 3.28
C GLU A 185 -25.32 20.21 2.36
N GLN A 186 -24.34 19.48 2.90
CA GLN A 186 -23.34 18.77 2.12
C GLN A 186 -23.53 17.25 2.07
N ALA A 187 -24.32 16.67 2.98
CA ALA A 187 -24.36 15.22 3.15
C ALA A 187 -25.70 14.58 2.78
N THR A 188 -25.69 13.24 2.67
CA THR A 188 -26.87 12.36 2.57
C THR A 188 -26.65 11.13 3.45
N GLY A 189 -27.76 10.50 3.89
CA GLY A 189 -27.73 9.23 4.64
C GLY A 189 -27.30 9.38 6.11
N PHE A 190 -27.27 10.61 6.66
CA PHE A 190 -26.87 10.85 8.05
C PHE A 190 -27.85 10.20 9.04
N ASP A 191 -29.16 10.40 8.90
CA ASP A 191 -30.16 9.86 9.85
C ASP A 191 -30.13 8.33 9.88
N GLU A 192 -29.88 7.70 8.72
CA GLU A 192 -29.73 6.24 8.61
C GLU A 192 -28.51 5.75 9.39
N TRP A 193 -27.37 6.45 9.26
CA TRP A 193 -26.16 6.09 10.01
C TRP A 193 -26.28 6.40 11.50
N ALA A 194 -26.79 7.59 11.85
CA ALA A 194 -26.99 8.01 13.25
C ALA A 194 -27.81 6.99 14.03
N ALA A 195 -28.89 6.47 13.44
CA ALA A 195 -29.71 5.43 14.06
C ALA A 195 -28.95 4.11 14.36
N THR A 196 -27.86 3.83 13.64
CA THR A 196 -27.03 2.64 13.91
C THR A 196 -26.00 2.87 15.00
N LEU A 197 -25.69 4.13 15.33
CA LEU A 197 -24.62 4.47 16.27
C LEU A 197 -25.00 4.25 17.74
N ASP A 198 -26.28 4.18 18.09
CA ASP A 198 -26.74 4.04 19.48
C ASP A 198 -26.13 2.84 20.22
N GLN A 199 -25.86 1.75 19.50
CA GLN A 199 -25.25 0.55 20.06
C GLN A 199 -23.74 0.65 20.30
N TYR A 200 -23.05 1.61 19.69
CA TYR A 200 -21.58 1.72 19.72
C TYR A 200 -21.11 2.67 20.82
N THR A 201 -21.51 2.40 22.08
CA THR A 201 -21.11 3.24 23.22
C THR A 201 -19.60 3.13 23.51
N PRO A 202 -19.00 4.11 24.21
CA PRO A 202 -17.61 3.98 24.67
C PRO A 202 -17.34 2.72 25.50
N GLU A 203 -18.32 2.27 26.33
CA GLU A 203 -18.23 1.05 27.14
C GLU A 203 -18.19 -0.21 26.25
N TRP A 204 -19.05 -0.26 25.22
CA TRP A 204 -19.02 -1.33 24.22
C TRP A 204 -17.64 -1.40 23.53
N ALA A 205 -17.14 -0.26 23.06
CA ALA A 205 -15.84 -0.20 22.39
C ALA A 205 -14.68 -0.55 23.34
N ALA A 206 -14.75 -0.18 24.61
CA ALA A 206 -13.74 -0.52 25.60
C ALA A 206 -13.56 -2.04 25.74
N GLY A 207 -14.65 -2.81 25.70
CA GLY A 207 -14.61 -4.28 25.74
C GLY A 207 -13.95 -4.91 24.52
N ILE A 208 -13.90 -4.21 23.39
CA ILE A 208 -13.32 -4.70 22.13
C ILE A 208 -11.88 -4.20 21.95
N THR A 209 -11.68 -2.90 22.18
CA THR A 209 -10.41 -2.21 21.88
C THR A 209 -9.35 -2.34 22.96
N GLY A 210 -9.73 -2.74 24.17
CA GLY A 210 -8.86 -2.70 25.36
C GLY A 210 -8.59 -1.28 25.89
N LEU A 211 -9.19 -0.24 25.30
CA LEU A 211 -9.07 1.15 25.75
C LEU A 211 -10.10 1.45 26.85
N ARG A 212 -9.83 2.46 27.67
CA ARG A 212 -10.81 2.89 28.68
C ARG A 212 -11.93 3.70 28.01
N ALA A 213 -13.18 3.44 28.35
CA ALA A 213 -14.35 4.16 27.84
C ALA A 213 -14.21 5.69 28.01
N ALA A 214 -13.72 6.12 29.19
CA ALA A 214 -13.48 7.54 29.48
C ALA A 214 -12.44 8.20 28.56
N ASP A 215 -11.43 7.46 28.07
CA ASP A 215 -10.47 8.00 27.12
C ASP A 215 -11.07 8.14 25.72
N ILE A 216 -11.87 7.16 25.28
CA ILE A 216 -12.61 7.22 24.02
C ILE A 216 -13.52 8.45 23.99
N GLU A 217 -14.31 8.65 25.05
CA GLU A 217 -15.21 9.80 25.20
C GLU A 217 -14.44 11.12 25.21
N ARG A 218 -13.41 11.23 26.05
CA ARG A 218 -12.59 12.43 26.19
C ARG A 218 -11.93 12.84 24.88
N VAL A 219 -11.36 11.87 24.13
CA VAL A 219 -10.72 12.13 22.84
C VAL A 219 -11.76 12.60 21.82
N ALA A 220 -12.93 11.95 21.74
CA ALA A 220 -14.01 12.37 20.85
C ALA A 220 -14.44 13.82 21.11
N VAL A 221 -14.71 14.17 22.38
CA VAL A 221 -15.09 15.53 22.78
C VAL A 221 -13.99 16.54 22.42
N LYS A 222 -12.73 16.18 22.67
CA LYS A 222 -11.58 17.06 22.35
C LYS A 222 -11.48 17.37 20.86
N PHE A 223 -11.75 16.39 19.99
CA PHE A 223 -11.78 16.59 18.55
C PHE A 223 -12.92 17.53 18.13
N ALA A 224 -14.11 17.37 18.71
CA ALA A 224 -15.23 18.28 18.46
C ALA A 224 -14.93 19.73 18.90
N GLU A 225 -14.28 19.94 20.05
CA GLU A 225 -13.84 21.26 20.52
C GLU A 225 -12.83 21.93 19.57
N CYS A 226 -12.04 21.14 18.87
CA CYS A 226 -11.02 21.61 17.92
C CYS A 226 -11.55 21.78 16.48
N ALA A 227 -12.77 21.30 16.18
CA ALA A 227 -13.38 21.39 14.85
C ALA A 227 -13.51 22.85 14.39
N PRO A 228 -13.40 23.14 13.08
CA PRO A 228 -13.10 22.23 11.99
C PRO A 228 -11.59 21.97 11.78
N ALA A 229 -10.70 22.47 12.64
CA ALA A 229 -9.26 22.27 12.58
C ALA A 229 -8.82 20.95 13.24
N ALA A 230 -9.61 19.91 13.06
CA ALA A 230 -9.37 18.58 13.60
C ALA A 230 -9.68 17.53 12.56
N CYS A 231 -8.88 16.45 12.47
CA CYS A 231 -9.16 15.33 11.60
C CYS A 231 -8.43 14.05 12.03
N ILE A 232 -8.92 12.90 11.57
CA ILE A 232 -8.14 11.66 11.54
C ILE A 232 -7.32 11.69 10.26
N GLU A 233 -6.00 11.49 10.36
CA GLU A 233 -5.05 11.43 9.24
C GLU A 233 -5.39 10.20 8.36
N PRO A 234 -5.34 10.30 7.00
CA PRO A 234 -5.86 9.24 6.11
C PRO A 234 -5.07 7.94 6.15
N SER A 235 -4.00 7.86 6.90
CA SER A 235 -3.11 6.71 7.00
C SER A 235 -2.56 6.24 5.65
N TRP A 236 -1.35 5.80 5.61
CA TRP A 236 -0.74 5.19 4.43
C TRP A 236 -0.27 3.78 4.80
N ARG A 237 -0.97 2.74 4.30
CA ARG A 237 -0.74 1.37 4.76
C ARG A 237 -0.84 1.22 6.28
N GLY A 238 -1.65 2.04 6.93
CA GLY A 238 -1.90 1.91 8.35
C GLY A 238 -2.84 0.76 8.66
N ALA A 239 -3.46 0.82 9.84
CA ALA A 239 -4.33 -0.24 10.32
C ALA A 239 -5.46 -0.61 9.35
N TYR A 240 -5.92 0.33 8.53
CA TYR A 240 -7.04 0.11 7.60
C TYR A 240 -6.69 0.26 6.11
N GLY A 241 -5.42 0.18 5.74
CA GLY A 241 -4.98 0.17 4.32
C GLY A 241 -5.45 -1.08 3.58
N CYS A 242 -5.11 -2.24 4.12
CA CYS A 242 -5.45 -3.59 3.65
C CYS A 242 -5.14 -4.64 4.74
N SER A 243 -5.27 -4.28 6.02
CA SER A 243 -4.71 -5.07 7.12
C SER A 243 -5.66 -6.13 7.63
N TYR A 244 -6.96 -5.82 7.70
CA TYR A 244 -8.00 -6.68 8.28
C TYR A 244 -9.21 -6.78 7.35
N ALA A 245 -10.07 -7.74 7.62
CA ALA A 245 -11.34 -7.94 6.88
C ALA A 245 -12.34 -6.78 7.07
N ASN A 246 -12.07 -5.86 7.98
CA ASN A 246 -12.87 -4.65 8.25
C ASN A 246 -12.17 -3.35 7.82
N SER A 247 -11.09 -3.42 7.06
CA SER A 247 -10.29 -2.23 6.71
C SER A 247 -11.08 -1.20 5.88
N GLY A 248 -11.88 -1.66 4.91
CA GLY A 248 -12.71 -0.78 4.10
C GLY A 248 -13.81 -0.09 4.91
N GLU A 249 -14.43 -0.81 5.86
CA GLU A 249 -15.42 -0.24 6.78
C GLU A 249 -14.78 0.76 7.75
N THR A 250 -13.57 0.46 8.24
CA THR A 250 -12.80 1.41 9.06
C THR A 250 -12.54 2.71 8.29
N ALA A 251 -12.14 2.61 7.02
CA ALA A 251 -11.94 3.79 6.17
C ALA A 251 -13.23 4.60 6.00
N ARG A 252 -14.36 3.94 5.76
CA ARG A 252 -15.67 4.61 5.68
C ARG A 252 -16.00 5.35 6.98
N ALA A 253 -15.84 4.68 8.13
CA ALA A 253 -16.09 5.28 9.43
C ALA A 253 -15.18 6.48 9.71
N VAL A 254 -13.88 6.41 9.36
CA VAL A 254 -12.93 7.52 9.47
C VAL A 254 -13.37 8.72 8.62
N ALA A 255 -13.78 8.50 7.36
CA ALA A 255 -14.27 9.58 6.52
C ALA A 255 -15.57 10.20 7.07
N CYS A 256 -16.49 9.37 7.58
CA CYS A 256 -17.72 9.81 8.22
C CYS A 256 -17.45 10.62 9.50
N PHE A 257 -16.51 10.19 10.35
CA PHE A 257 -16.08 10.93 11.53
C PHE A 257 -15.54 12.32 11.15
N ASN A 258 -14.67 12.40 10.14
CA ASN A 258 -14.19 13.68 9.60
C ASN A 258 -15.34 14.53 9.04
N GLY A 259 -16.40 13.92 8.52
CA GLY A 259 -17.63 14.59 8.12
C GLY A 259 -18.37 15.22 9.29
N LEU A 260 -18.49 14.52 10.42
CA LEU A 260 -19.11 15.06 11.64
C LEU A 260 -18.38 16.32 12.14
N LEU A 261 -17.05 16.39 11.95
CA LEU A 261 -16.25 17.56 12.33
C LEU A 261 -16.36 18.73 11.34
N GLY A 262 -17.04 18.57 10.20
CA GLY A 262 -17.13 19.61 9.16
C GLY A 262 -15.77 20.03 8.59
N CYS A 263 -14.74 19.20 8.71
CA CYS A 263 -13.34 19.59 8.50
C CYS A 263 -12.88 19.58 7.03
N TRP A 264 -13.74 19.22 6.09
CA TRP A 264 -13.39 19.06 4.69
C TRP A 264 -13.05 20.39 4.00
N ASN A 265 -11.85 20.50 3.46
CA ASN A 265 -11.26 21.69 2.85
C ASN A 265 -11.11 22.89 3.80
N GLN A 266 -11.21 22.67 5.11
CA GLN A 266 -10.98 23.69 6.12
C GLN A 266 -9.51 23.70 6.56
N LYS A 267 -9.02 24.85 7.03
CA LYS A 267 -7.64 24.96 7.54
C LYS A 267 -7.48 24.09 8.79
N GLY A 268 -6.48 23.22 8.79
CA GLY A 268 -6.25 22.23 9.83
C GLY A 268 -7.17 20.99 9.74
N GLY A 269 -7.88 20.82 8.65
CA GLY A 269 -8.77 19.68 8.41
C GLY A 269 -8.29 18.73 7.33
N ALA A 270 -9.24 18.02 6.71
CA ALA A 270 -9.03 17.08 5.61
C ALA A 270 -9.17 17.79 4.26
N LEU A 271 -8.15 17.73 3.41
CA LEU A 271 -8.08 18.50 2.18
C LEU A 271 -8.12 17.59 0.94
N PHE A 272 -8.84 18.00 -0.09
CA PHE A 272 -8.67 17.45 -1.43
C PHE A 272 -7.45 18.11 -2.08
N SER A 273 -6.45 17.33 -2.41
CA SER A 273 -5.21 17.84 -3.00
C SER A 273 -5.47 18.61 -4.29
N ALA A 274 -4.86 19.77 -4.44
CA ALA A 274 -4.70 20.40 -5.75
C ALA A 274 -3.80 19.51 -6.62
N SER A 275 -4.02 19.49 -7.92
CA SER A 275 -3.25 18.64 -8.84
C SER A 275 -3.02 19.31 -10.19
N VAL A 276 -1.91 18.92 -10.81
CA VAL A 276 -1.59 19.19 -12.22
C VAL A 276 -1.34 17.83 -12.87
N LYS A 277 -1.75 17.70 -14.11
CA LYS A 277 -1.52 16.50 -14.92
C LYS A 277 -1.05 16.94 -16.30
N ALA A 278 -0.26 16.09 -16.96
CA ALA A 278 0.03 16.28 -18.37
C ALA A 278 -1.28 16.28 -19.18
N GLY A 279 -1.33 17.14 -20.17
CA GLY A 279 -2.38 17.14 -21.19
C GLY A 279 -2.15 16.07 -22.27
N ASP A 280 -2.95 16.14 -23.35
CA ASP A 280 -2.78 15.26 -24.49
C ASP A 280 -1.49 15.62 -25.27
N VAL A 281 -0.71 14.61 -25.60
CA VAL A 281 0.46 14.71 -26.48
C VAL A 281 0.06 14.49 -27.94
N ASP A 282 0.96 14.85 -28.88
CA ASP A 282 0.74 14.64 -30.32
C ASP A 282 0.52 13.15 -30.65
N LYS A 283 -0.69 12.81 -31.07
CA LYS A 283 -1.10 11.44 -31.41
C LYS A 283 -0.45 10.88 -32.68
N ALA A 284 0.10 11.73 -33.54
CA ALA A 284 0.83 11.27 -34.73
C ALA A 284 2.21 10.74 -34.32
N LYS A 285 2.86 11.40 -33.36
CA LYS A 285 4.16 10.98 -32.84
C LYS A 285 4.04 9.93 -31.72
N PHE A 286 3.01 10.02 -30.88
CA PHE A 286 2.74 9.12 -29.76
C PHE A 286 1.38 8.41 -29.97
N PRO A 287 1.30 7.45 -30.91
CA PRO A 287 0.04 6.87 -31.33
C PRO A 287 -0.67 6.20 -30.15
N PRO A 288 -1.97 6.46 -29.92
CA PRO A 288 -2.70 5.82 -28.85
C PRO A 288 -2.83 4.31 -29.10
N VAL A 289 -2.68 3.52 -28.05
CA VAL A 289 -2.98 2.08 -28.11
C VAL A 289 -4.47 1.84 -28.28
N PRO A 290 -4.90 0.70 -28.85
CA PRO A 290 -6.30 0.33 -28.96
C PRO A 290 -7.00 0.38 -27.58
N LYS A 291 -8.26 0.82 -27.58
CA LYS A 291 -9.06 0.80 -26.37
C LYS A 291 -9.43 -0.65 -26.02
N VAL A 292 -9.12 -1.07 -24.81
CA VAL A 292 -9.54 -2.37 -24.30
C VAL A 292 -10.89 -2.20 -23.59
N GLU A 293 -11.91 -2.88 -24.07
CA GLU A 293 -13.27 -2.80 -23.50
C GLU A 293 -13.47 -3.77 -22.31
N ALA A 294 -12.65 -4.80 -22.20
CA ALA A 294 -12.69 -5.74 -21.10
C ALA A 294 -12.41 -5.04 -19.76
N LYS A 295 -13.06 -5.51 -18.70
CA LYS A 295 -12.75 -5.09 -17.34
C LYS A 295 -11.54 -5.88 -16.84
N ILE A 296 -10.76 -5.26 -15.96
CA ILE A 296 -9.71 -5.96 -15.23
C ILE A 296 -10.31 -7.12 -14.42
N ALA A 297 -9.68 -8.28 -14.48
CA ALA A 297 -10.15 -9.46 -13.75
C ALA A 297 -10.13 -9.20 -12.23
N GLY A 298 -11.18 -9.64 -11.53
CA GLY A 298 -11.41 -9.36 -10.12
C GLY A 298 -12.34 -8.18 -9.85
N GLN A 299 -12.67 -7.34 -10.85
CA GLN A 299 -13.56 -6.20 -10.64
C GLN A 299 -15.02 -6.60 -10.38
N SER A 300 -15.44 -7.77 -10.85
CA SER A 300 -16.79 -8.29 -10.60
C SER A 300 -16.89 -8.96 -9.23
N GLU A 301 -15.86 -9.65 -8.82
CA GLU A 301 -15.76 -10.38 -7.55
C GLU A 301 -15.54 -9.43 -6.37
N TYR A 302 -14.83 -8.33 -6.63
CA TYR A 302 -14.55 -7.26 -5.65
C TYR A 302 -15.06 -5.92 -6.20
N PRO A 303 -16.40 -5.70 -6.20
CA PRO A 303 -17.02 -4.61 -6.95
C PRO A 303 -16.68 -3.22 -6.44
N LEU A 304 -16.23 -3.08 -5.20
CA LEU A 304 -15.78 -1.81 -4.63
C LEU A 304 -14.29 -1.55 -4.89
N SER A 305 -13.53 -2.56 -5.34
CA SER A 305 -12.10 -2.38 -5.64
C SER A 305 -11.88 -1.33 -6.73
N LEU A 306 -10.71 -0.67 -6.68
CA LEU A 306 -10.37 0.36 -7.65
C LEU A 306 -9.73 -0.26 -8.90
N SER A 307 -10.37 -0.12 -10.06
CA SER A 307 -9.90 -0.65 -11.34
C SER A 307 -8.50 -0.16 -11.74
N GLY A 308 -8.11 1.05 -11.30
CA GLY A 308 -6.76 1.58 -11.51
C GLY A 308 -5.66 0.90 -10.68
N MET A 309 -6.04 0.08 -9.70
CA MET A 309 -5.12 -0.72 -8.86
C MET A 309 -5.22 -2.22 -9.17
N GLY A 310 -6.45 -2.72 -9.28
CA GLY A 310 -6.78 -4.13 -9.47
C GLY A 310 -6.41 -5.02 -8.27
N VAL A 311 -6.99 -6.21 -8.20
CA VAL A 311 -6.74 -7.20 -7.14
C VAL A 311 -5.74 -8.23 -7.66
N ASN A 312 -4.45 -7.92 -7.60
CA ASN A 312 -3.39 -8.75 -8.19
C ASN A 312 -3.29 -10.17 -7.62
N VAL A 313 -3.59 -10.36 -6.34
CA VAL A 313 -3.62 -11.70 -5.72
C VAL A 313 -4.77 -12.56 -6.26
N TYR A 314 -5.85 -11.96 -6.73
CA TYR A 314 -6.91 -12.68 -7.43
C TYR A 314 -6.43 -13.15 -8.82
N ALA A 315 -5.61 -12.37 -9.52
CA ALA A 315 -4.97 -12.82 -10.76
C ALA A 315 -4.07 -14.04 -10.54
N ALA A 316 -3.33 -14.11 -9.43
CA ALA A 316 -2.58 -15.31 -9.05
C ALA A 316 -3.51 -16.50 -8.77
N GLN A 317 -4.64 -16.29 -8.10
CA GLN A 317 -5.64 -17.34 -7.90
C GLN A 317 -6.21 -17.86 -9.24
N LEU A 318 -6.48 -16.97 -10.19
CA LEU A 318 -6.89 -17.33 -11.55
C LEU A 318 -5.81 -18.13 -12.30
N ALA A 319 -4.52 -17.87 -12.03
CA ALA A 319 -3.42 -18.69 -12.57
C ALA A 319 -3.48 -20.12 -12.01
N ARG A 320 -3.73 -20.29 -10.71
CA ARG A 320 -3.94 -21.62 -10.11
C ARG A 320 -5.12 -22.37 -10.73
N GLU A 321 -6.18 -21.65 -11.11
CA GLU A 321 -7.36 -22.18 -11.78
C GLU A 321 -7.16 -22.43 -13.29
N GLY A 322 -6.00 -22.11 -13.85
CA GLY A 322 -5.69 -22.23 -15.26
C GLY A 322 -6.39 -21.21 -16.17
N LYS A 323 -6.97 -20.16 -15.61
CA LYS A 323 -7.66 -19.08 -16.34
C LYS A 323 -6.71 -17.94 -16.71
N MET A 324 -5.69 -17.67 -15.90
CA MET A 324 -4.57 -16.82 -16.22
C MET A 324 -3.41 -17.70 -16.68
N LYS A 325 -2.88 -17.42 -17.85
CA LYS A 325 -1.86 -18.26 -18.52
C LYS A 325 -0.49 -17.62 -18.54
N GLY A 326 -0.43 -16.29 -18.64
CA GLY A 326 0.82 -15.55 -18.66
C GLY A 326 0.82 -14.38 -17.67
N MET A 327 1.90 -14.24 -16.88
CA MET A 327 2.07 -13.12 -15.97
C MET A 327 3.45 -12.49 -16.08
N PHE A 328 3.46 -11.16 -16.12
CA PHE A 328 4.66 -10.33 -16.05
C PHE A 328 4.72 -9.64 -14.69
N PHE A 329 5.91 -9.57 -14.13
CA PHE A 329 6.18 -8.86 -12.87
C PHE A 329 7.23 -7.80 -13.12
N TYR A 330 6.90 -6.54 -12.90
CA TYR A 330 7.85 -5.44 -13.03
C TYR A 330 8.03 -4.72 -11.70
N ASN A 331 9.28 -4.72 -11.19
CA ASN A 331 9.62 -4.09 -9.91
C ASN A 331 8.66 -4.50 -8.78
N SER A 332 8.31 -5.79 -8.73
CA SER A 332 7.32 -6.34 -7.82
C SER A 332 7.74 -7.70 -7.28
N ASN A 333 8.15 -7.75 -6.00
CA ASN A 333 8.41 -9.00 -5.31
C ASN A 333 7.12 -9.52 -4.65
N MET A 334 6.17 -9.97 -5.50
CA MET A 334 4.84 -10.43 -5.07
C MET A 334 4.92 -11.61 -4.10
N VAL A 335 5.81 -12.58 -4.36
CA VAL A 335 5.95 -13.79 -3.53
C VAL A 335 6.35 -13.45 -2.10
N ALA A 336 7.29 -12.52 -1.90
CA ALA A 336 7.71 -12.15 -0.54
C ALA A 336 6.83 -11.07 0.11
N GLY A 337 6.16 -10.24 -0.71
CA GLY A 337 5.46 -9.05 -0.24
C GLY A 337 3.99 -9.27 0.14
N TYR A 338 3.40 -10.44 -0.14
CA TYR A 338 1.98 -10.71 0.05
C TYR A 338 1.76 -11.95 0.94
N SER A 339 0.55 -12.07 1.48
CA SER A 339 0.19 -13.15 2.41
C SER A 339 0.33 -14.54 1.77
N ASN A 340 0.83 -15.47 2.55
CA ASN A 340 1.05 -16.88 2.19
C ASN A 340 1.94 -17.06 0.93
N PRO A 341 3.24 -16.79 1.02
CA PRO A 341 4.18 -16.97 -0.09
C PRO A 341 4.16 -18.35 -0.74
N ALA A 342 3.98 -19.42 0.06
CA ALA A 342 3.91 -20.79 -0.46
C ALA A 342 2.71 -20.97 -1.40
N TYR A 343 1.53 -20.49 -0.99
CA TYR A 343 0.33 -20.51 -1.84
C TYR A 343 0.53 -19.73 -3.14
N LEU A 344 1.18 -18.55 -3.07
CA LEU A 344 1.46 -17.75 -4.26
C LEU A 344 2.43 -18.46 -5.21
N GLN A 345 3.46 -19.13 -4.69
CA GLN A 345 4.35 -19.95 -5.52
C GLN A 345 3.59 -21.08 -6.23
N GLU A 346 2.67 -21.77 -5.53
CA GLU A 346 1.80 -22.77 -6.16
C GLU A 346 0.93 -22.17 -7.27
N CYS A 347 0.37 -20.96 -7.05
CA CYS A 347 -0.40 -20.27 -8.07
C CYS A 347 0.43 -19.97 -9.32
N LEU A 348 1.64 -19.45 -9.16
CA LEU A 348 2.53 -19.08 -10.27
C LEU A 348 3.10 -20.30 -11.00
N ALA A 349 3.24 -21.45 -10.33
CA ALA A 349 3.74 -22.67 -10.96
C ALA A 349 2.83 -23.23 -12.07
N ASN A 350 1.56 -22.80 -12.13
CA ASN A 350 0.60 -23.22 -13.17
C ASN A 350 0.63 -22.33 -14.43
N LEU A 351 1.43 -21.27 -14.44
CA LEU A 351 1.53 -20.37 -15.59
C LEU A 351 2.29 -21.04 -16.76
N GLU A 352 1.83 -20.80 -17.97
CA GLU A 352 2.52 -21.20 -19.20
C GLU A 352 3.66 -20.22 -19.53
N LEU A 353 3.55 -18.98 -19.04
CA LEU A 353 4.55 -17.93 -19.16
C LEU A 353 4.62 -17.11 -17.90
N SER A 354 5.79 -17.04 -17.29
CA SER A 354 6.07 -16.13 -16.18
C SER A 354 7.37 -15.38 -16.40
N VAL A 355 7.33 -14.04 -16.36
CA VAL A 355 8.46 -13.14 -16.62
C VAL A 355 8.61 -12.15 -15.49
N CYS A 356 9.77 -12.11 -14.84
CA CYS A 356 10.10 -11.10 -13.83
C CYS A 356 11.14 -10.13 -14.38
N ILE A 357 10.91 -8.84 -14.20
CA ILE A 357 11.81 -7.74 -14.61
C ILE A 357 12.21 -7.03 -13.33
N ASP A 358 13.45 -7.23 -12.89
CA ASP A 358 13.92 -6.70 -11.62
C ASP A 358 15.44 -6.40 -11.68
N VAL A 359 15.96 -5.82 -10.61
CA VAL A 359 17.39 -5.48 -10.45
C VAL A 359 18.16 -6.51 -9.62
N GLN A 360 17.45 -7.37 -8.89
CA GLN A 360 18.00 -8.43 -8.01
C GLN A 360 17.22 -9.73 -8.18
N MET A 361 17.82 -10.84 -7.79
CA MET A 361 17.19 -12.17 -7.85
C MET A 361 16.27 -12.38 -6.66
N THR A 362 15.06 -11.84 -6.72
CA THR A 362 14.04 -11.90 -5.67
C THR A 362 13.30 -13.24 -5.65
N GLU A 363 12.49 -13.49 -4.60
CA GLU A 363 11.64 -14.69 -4.50
C GLU A 363 10.67 -14.81 -5.69
N THR A 364 10.18 -13.69 -6.23
CA THR A 364 9.32 -13.70 -7.42
C THR A 364 10.13 -14.09 -8.67
N CYS A 365 11.38 -13.62 -8.79
CA CYS A 365 12.27 -14.07 -9.87
C CYS A 365 12.44 -15.59 -9.84
N HIS A 366 12.66 -16.17 -8.65
CA HIS A 366 12.78 -17.63 -8.49
C HIS A 366 11.51 -18.39 -8.90
N ALA A 367 10.33 -17.78 -8.80
CA ALA A 367 9.07 -18.38 -9.22
C ALA A 367 8.83 -18.29 -10.75
N CYS A 368 9.58 -17.45 -11.48
CA CYS A 368 9.35 -17.18 -12.90
C CYS A 368 10.21 -18.04 -13.83
N ASP A 369 9.78 -18.17 -15.11
CA ASP A 369 10.50 -18.86 -16.19
C ASP A 369 11.64 -18.01 -16.76
N TYR A 370 11.40 -16.69 -16.87
CA TYR A 370 12.35 -15.71 -17.39
C TYR A 370 12.58 -14.59 -16.39
N VAL A 371 13.85 -14.17 -16.26
CA VAL A 371 14.24 -13.01 -15.45
C VAL A 371 15.02 -12.04 -16.36
N LEU A 372 14.54 -10.82 -16.46
CA LEU A 372 15.13 -9.78 -17.32
C LEU A 372 15.74 -8.68 -16.44
N PRO A 373 17.03 -8.35 -16.63
CA PRO A 373 17.74 -7.39 -15.77
C PRO A 373 17.40 -5.94 -16.12
N ASP A 374 16.71 -5.24 -15.21
CA ASP A 374 16.46 -3.80 -15.31
C ASP A 374 17.69 -2.98 -14.90
N THR A 375 17.78 -1.74 -15.40
CA THR A 375 18.71 -0.74 -14.88
C THR A 375 18.26 -0.25 -13.49
N SER A 376 19.19 0.21 -12.67
CA SER A 376 18.85 0.98 -11.47
C SER A 376 18.21 2.32 -11.87
N TYR A 377 17.34 2.86 -11.03
CA TYR A 377 16.73 4.17 -11.26
C TYR A 377 17.75 5.33 -11.33
N LEU A 378 18.99 5.12 -10.87
CA LEU A 378 20.09 6.10 -11.00
C LEU A 378 20.72 6.11 -12.40
N GLU A 379 20.51 5.05 -13.17
CA GLU A 379 21.14 4.79 -14.47
C GLU A 379 20.25 5.17 -15.65
N ARG A 380 19.05 5.73 -15.41
CA ARG A 380 18.07 6.05 -16.45
C ARG A 380 17.29 7.33 -16.17
N LEU A 381 16.72 7.90 -17.21
CA LEU A 381 15.68 8.92 -17.11
C LEU A 381 14.33 8.24 -16.83
N GLU A 382 13.57 8.78 -15.89
CA GLU A 382 12.16 8.44 -15.66
C GLU A 382 11.24 9.51 -16.28
N LEU A 383 10.03 9.13 -16.66
CA LEU A 383 9.02 10.10 -17.08
C LEU A 383 8.72 11.09 -15.93
N PRO A 384 8.31 12.34 -16.25
CA PRO A 384 7.96 13.33 -15.24
C PRO A 384 6.86 12.83 -14.29
N GLU A 385 7.05 13.04 -12.99
CA GLU A 385 6.06 12.72 -11.98
C GLU A 385 5.34 13.97 -11.52
N PHE A 386 4.01 13.98 -11.68
CA PHE A 386 3.12 15.06 -11.30
C PHE A 386 2.57 14.82 -9.91
N TYR A 387 2.92 15.66 -8.95
CA TYR A 387 2.51 15.54 -7.55
C TYR A 387 1.32 16.43 -7.23
N GLY A 388 0.32 15.84 -6.57
CA GLY A 388 -0.73 16.60 -5.89
C GLY A 388 -0.25 17.08 -4.50
N GLY A 389 -0.96 18.09 -3.96
CA GLY A 389 -0.66 18.63 -2.63
C GLY A 389 -1.35 19.96 -2.39
N LYS A 390 -0.90 20.70 -1.39
CA LYS A 390 -1.34 22.11 -1.22
C LYS A 390 -0.86 22.99 -2.37
N VAL A 391 0.35 22.76 -2.85
CA VAL A 391 0.89 23.35 -4.08
C VAL A 391 1.28 22.20 -4.99
N PRO A 392 0.65 22.04 -6.16
CA PRO A 392 1.03 21.00 -7.11
C PRO A 392 2.45 21.21 -7.63
N ALA A 393 3.11 20.12 -7.98
CA ALA A 393 4.46 20.14 -8.51
C ALA A 393 4.65 19.08 -9.59
N VAL A 394 5.66 19.25 -10.42
CA VAL A 394 6.22 18.20 -11.26
C VAL A 394 7.70 18.07 -10.97
N ALA A 395 8.17 16.84 -10.89
CA ALA A 395 9.57 16.53 -10.68
C ALA A 395 10.08 15.54 -11.72
N ILE A 396 11.39 15.51 -11.90
CA ILE A 396 12.06 14.54 -12.75
C ILE A 396 13.06 13.74 -11.92
N ARG A 397 13.22 12.49 -12.28
CA ARG A 397 14.33 11.65 -11.87
C ARG A 397 15.17 11.38 -13.10
N ASP A 398 16.28 12.10 -13.21
CA ASP A 398 17.19 12.01 -14.34
C ASP A 398 18.26 10.94 -14.10
N GLN A 399 18.94 10.52 -15.15
CA GLN A 399 20.14 9.70 -15.07
C GLN A 399 21.25 10.48 -14.33
N VAL A 400 21.80 9.92 -13.27
CA VAL A 400 22.85 10.57 -12.46
C VAL A 400 24.18 9.81 -12.49
N ILE A 401 24.18 8.57 -12.95
CA ILE A 401 25.38 7.73 -13.14
C ILE A 401 25.32 7.05 -14.50
N GLU A 402 26.50 6.75 -15.06
CA GLU A 402 26.60 5.88 -16.22
C GLU A 402 26.09 4.47 -15.90
N LYS A 403 25.59 3.77 -16.91
CA LYS A 403 25.12 2.40 -16.77
C LYS A 403 26.25 1.48 -16.33
N VAL A 404 26.14 0.90 -15.14
CA VAL A 404 27.17 0.09 -14.49
C VAL A 404 27.32 -1.28 -15.19
N HIS A 405 26.19 -1.90 -15.54
CA HIS A 405 26.17 -3.21 -16.22
C HIS A 405 25.68 -3.04 -17.65
N PRO A 406 26.56 -3.16 -18.65
CA PRO A 406 26.22 -2.79 -20.04
C PRO A 406 25.08 -3.62 -20.62
N ASN A 407 24.87 -4.84 -20.17
CA ASN A 407 23.82 -5.74 -20.68
C ASN A 407 22.46 -5.59 -19.98
N THR A 408 22.30 -4.69 -18.99
CA THR A 408 20.99 -4.34 -18.43
C THR A 408 20.25 -3.39 -19.38
N ARG A 409 18.93 -3.37 -19.34
CA ARG A 409 18.09 -2.48 -20.16
C ARG A 409 17.07 -1.73 -19.30
N PRO A 410 16.82 -0.44 -19.54
CA PRO A 410 15.77 0.29 -18.85
C PRO A 410 14.38 -0.18 -19.30
N VAL A 411 13.38 0.06 -18.48
CA VAL A 411 12.00 -0.42 -18.67
C VAL A 411 11.38 -0.01 -20.00
N ASP A 412 11.65 1.20 -20.48
CA ASP A 412 11.20 1.71 -21.77
C ASP A 412 11.77 0.89 -22.93
N GLN A 413 13.08 0.59 -22.89
CA GLN A 413 13.74 -0.24 -23.88
C GLN A 413 13.23 -1.68 -23.82
N ILE A 414 13.10 -2.28 -22.61
CA ILE A 414 12.61 -3.67 -22.46
C ILE A 414 11.24 -3.82 -23.10
N PHE A 415 10.29 -2.93 -22.81
CA PHE A 415 8.94 -3.06 -23.33
C PHE A 415 8.80 -2.63 -24.79
N SER A 416 9.62 -1.69 -25.28
CA SER A 416 9.62 -1.33 -26.71
C SER A 416 10.12 -2.48 -27.58
N GLU A 417 11.23 -3.12 -27.21
CA GLU A 417 11.80 -4.26 -27.95
C GLU A 417 10.92 -5.51 -27.83
N LEU A 418 10.32 -5.77 -26.66
CA LEU A 418 9.37 -6.86 -26.50
C LEU A 418 8.08 -6.61 -27.29
N ALA A 419 7.62 -5.37 -27.38
CA ALA A 419 6.47 -5.00 -28.21
C ALA A 419 6.75 -5.23 -29.70
N GLU A 420 7.96 -4.90 -30.18
CA GLU A 420 8.39 -5.20 -31.55
C GLU A 420 8.35 -6.71 -31.80
N ALA A 421 8.93 -7.52 -30.91
CA ALA A 421 8.90 -8.98 -31.03
C ALA A 421 7.46 -9.55 -30.99
N CYS A 422 6.56 -8.95 -30.26
CA CYS A 422 5.13 -9.33 -30.18
C CYS A 422 4.33 -8.84 -31.40
N GLY A 423 4.86 -7.95 -32.25
CA GLY A 423 4.20 -7.39 -33.45
C GLY A 423 3.30 -6.19 -33.15
N VAL A 424 3.55 -5.49 -32.03
CA VAL A 424 2.85 -4.26 -31.63
C VAL A 424 3.79 -3.06 -31.44
N GLY A 425 5.00 -3.13 -32.02
CA GLY A 425 6.05 -2.12 -31.91
C GLY A 425 5.66 -0.74 -32.40
N GLN A 426 4.73 -0.64 -33.38
CA GLN A 426 4.22 0.63 -33.91
C GLN A 426 3.65 1.59 -32.83
N TYR A 427 3.35 1.10 -31.64
CA TYR A 427 2.90 1.92 -30.53
C TYR A 427 4.04 2.42 -29.64
N PHE A 428 5.31 2.09 -29.95
CA PHE A 428 6.47 2.36 -29.10
C PHE A 428 7.61 3.08 -29.85
N ASP A 429 7.37 3.58 -31.05
CA ASP A 429 8.38 4.25 -31.87
C ASP A 429 8.63 5.71 -31.41
N PHE A 430 9.15 5.84 -30.19
CA PHE A 430 9.57 7.10 -29.59
C PHE A 430 10.48 6.84 -28.37
N THR A 431 11.31 7.82 -28.03
CA THR A 431 12.19 7.74 -26.84
C THR A 431 11.49 8.25 -25.57
N VAL A 432 12.03 7.89 -24.40
CA VAL A 432 11.55 8.42 -23.11
C VAL A 432 11.74 9.93 -23.01
N GLU A 433 12.84 10.48 -23.57
CA GLU A 433 13.11 11.92 -23.64
C GLU A 433 12.05 12.66 -24.45
N GLU A 434 11.73 12.16 -25.65
CA GLU A 434 10.71 12.77 -26.51
C GLU A 434 9.34 12.79 -25.83
N LEU A 435 8.97 11.70 -25.16
CA LEU A 435 7.69 11.63 -24.44
C LEU A 435 7.68 12.53 -23.20
N ALA A 436 8.78 12.55 -22.44
CA ALA A 436 8.92 13.41 -21.27
C ALA A 436 8.80 14.89 -21.65
N ASP A 437 9.51 15.32 -22.69
CA ASP A 437 9.46 16.71 -23.17
C ASP A 437 8.06 17.06 -23.69
N ALA A 438 7.42 16.16 -24.45
CA ALA A 438 6.06 16.35 -24.92
C ALA A 438 5.04 16.47 -23.77
N GLN A 439 5.15 15.65 -22.72
CA GLN A 439 4.29 15.76 -21.55
C GLN A 439 4.50 17.08 -20.79
N LEU A 440 5.74 17.53 -20.63
CA LEU A 440 6.09 18.78 -19.98
C LEU A 440 5.61 20.00 -20.77
N ALA A 441 5.72 19.95 -22.10
CA ALA A 441 5.23 21.01 -22.98
C ALA A 441 3.73 21.28 -22.78
N THR A 442 2.93 20.27 -22.46
CA THR A 442 1.48 20.43 -22.17
C THR A 442 1.18 21.31 -20.95
N VAL A 443 2.15 21.50 -20.07
CA VAL A 443 2.03 22.34 -18.86
C VAL A 443 2.96 23.56 -18.91
N GLY A 444 3.51 23.87 -20.09
CA GLY A 444 4.36 25.05 -20.33
C GLY A 444 5.81 24.91 -19.85
N LEU A 445 6.30 23.68 -19.69
CA LEU A 445 7.67 23.36 -19.29
C LEU A 445 8.40 22.61 -20.41
N SER A 446 9.73 22.49 -20.28
CA SER A 446 10.57 21.63 -21.11
C SER A 446 11.39 20.68 -20.25
N LEU A 447 11.87 19.59 -20.86
CA LEU A 447 12.72 18.63 -20.16
C LEU A 447 14.02 19.28 -19.67
N ASP A 448 14.68 20.08 -20.52
CA ASP A 448 15.91 20.78 -20.14
C ASP A 448 15.67 21.81 -19.02
N GLY A 449 14.54 22.53 -19.07
CA GLY A 449 14.14 23.44 -18.00
C GLY A 449 13.94 22.72 -16.67
N LEU A 450 13.30 21.55 -16.69
CA LEU A 450 13.08 20.76 -15.48
C LEU A 450 14.38 20.10 -14.97
N ARG A 451 15.28 19.67 -15.87
CA ARG A 451 16.63 19.21 -15.51
C ARG A 451 17.43 20.27 -14.76
N ALA A 452 17.31 21.52 -15.16
CA ALA A 452 18.02 22.63 -14.52
C ALA A 452 17.55 22.91 -13.09
N CYS A 453 16.28 22.66 -12.74
CA CYS A 453 15.71 22.96 -11.42
C CYS A 453 15.30 21.70 -10.60
N GLY A 454 15.20 20.54 -11.24
CA GLY A 454 14.79 19.26 -10.63
C GLY A 454 13.30 19.18 -10.29
N VAL A 455 12.69 20.26 -9.81
CA VAL A 455 11.27 20.35 -9.43
C VAL A 455 10.71 21.71 -9.87
N SER A 456 9.53 21.70 -10.46
CA SER A 456 8.75 22.91 -10.76
C SER A 456 7.41 22.87 -10.02
N THR A 457 7.02 23.97 -9.40
CA THR A 457 5.76 24.11 -8.66
C THR A 457 4.76 24.99 -9.43
N PHE A 458 3.46 24.83 -9.13
CA PHE A 458 2.37 25.59 -9.74
C PHE A 458 1.60 26.39 -8.67
N PRO A 459 2.17 27.52 -8.16
CA PRO A 459 1.54 28.31 -7.10
C PRO A 459 0.17 28.89 -7.49
N GLU A 460 -0.04 29.16 -8.78
CA GLU A 460 -1.31 29.66 -9.32
C GLU A 460 -2.45 28.62 -9.22
N LYS A 461 -2.10 27.35 -9.10
CA LYS A 461 -3.02 26.22 -8.89
C LYS A 461 -3.04 25.72 -7.43
N ALA A 462 -2.45 26.51 -6.51
CA ALA A 462 -2.41 26.17 -5.11
C ALA A 462 -3.83 25.96 -4.54
N PHE A 463 -3.92 25.01 -3.60
CA PHE A 463 -5.14 24.73 -2.86
C PHE A 463 -5.66 25.98 -2.14
N LYS A 464 -6.99 26.15 -2.14
CA LYS A 464 -7.67 27.27 -1.47
C LYS A 464 -8.60 26.71 -0.40
N TYR A 465 -8.41 27.15 0.84
CA TYR A 465 -9.31 26.81 1.93
C TYR A 465 -10.69 27.45 1.77
N GLY A 466 -11.69 26.87 2.35
CA GLY A 466 -13.00 27.46 2.56
C GLY A 466 -14.14 26.71 1.88
N PRO A 467 -14.28 26.67 0.55
CA PRO A 467 -15.39 25.95 -0.07
C PRO A 467 -15.27 24.44 0.17
N TYR A 468 -16.39 23.80 0.53
CA TYR A 468 -16.44 22.35 0.55
C TYR A 468 -16.12 21.77 -0.83
N PRO A 469 -15.52 20.58 -0.90
CA PRO A 469 -15.13 19.97 -2.16
C PRO A 469 -16.36 19.65 -3.01
N LYS A 470 -16.18 19.59 -4.33
CA LYS A 470 -17.16 18.96 -5.21
C LYS A 470 -17.06 17.45 -5.05
N TRP A 471 -18.05 16.87 -4.40
CA TRP A 471 -18.10 15.44 -4.14
C TRP A 471 -18.28 14.66 -5.45
N LYS A 472 -17.42 13.70 -5.72
CA LYS A 472 -17.49 12.83 -6.91
C LYS A 472 -18.24 11.53 -6.61
N THR A 473 -19.16 11.57 -5.69
CA THR A 473 -20.09 10.49 -5.36
C THR A 473 -21.27 10.45 -6.32
N PRO A 474 -22.02 9.33 -6.41
CA PRO A 474 -23.21 9.25 -7.24
C PRO A 474 -24.28 10.31 -6.91
N SER A 475 -24.40 10.71 -5.64
CA SER A 475 -25.35 11.74 -5.19
C SER A 475 -24.85 13.18 -5.43
N GLY A 476 -23.58 13.37 -5.76
CA GLY A 476 -22.92 14.68 -5.78
C GLY A 476 -22.75 15.31 -4.40
N LYS A 477 -23.00 14.56 -3.32
CA LYS A 477 -22.84 14.95 -1.91
C LYS A 477 -21.95 13.99 -1.16
N PHE A 478 -21.50 14.37 0.02
CA PHE A 478 -20.90 13.47 1.02
C PHE A 478 -21.89 12.37 1.40
N GLN A 479 -21.47 11.12 1.49
CA GLN A 479 -22.36 9.98 1.71
C GLN A 479 -22.05 9.25 3.03
N PHE A 480 -22.97 9.32 4.01
CA PHE A 480 -22.94 8.45 5.18
C PHE A 480 -23.46 7.05 4.86
N ALA A 481 -24.24 6.89 3.80
CA ALA A 481 -24.79 5.62 3.31
C ALA A 481 -24.45 5.43 1.82
N SER A 482 -24.07 4.20 1.43
CA SER A 482 -23.67 3.85 0.06
C SER A 482 -24.46 2.68 -0.49
N ASP A 483 -25.21 2.90 -1.57
CA ASP A 483 -25.91 1.85 -2.31
C ASP A 483 -24.95 0.86 -2.98
N ALA A 484 -23.73 1.29 -3.28
CA ALA A 484 -22.73 0.39 -3.85
C ALA A 484 -22.23 -0.65 -2.84
N CYS A 485 -22.13 -0.26 -1.56
CA CYS A 485 -21.81 -1.21 -0.49
C CYS A 485 -22.92 -2.25 -0.33
N GLU A 486 -24.19 -1.83 -0.31
CA GLU A 486 -25.32 -2.76 -0.24
C GLU A 486 -25.33 -3.76 -1.41
N LYS A 487 -25.11 -3.27 -2.63
CA LYS A 487 -24.99 -4.12 -3.82
C LYS A 487 -23.82 -5.09 -3.76
N ALA A 488 -22.76 -4.75 -3.02
CA ALA A 488 -21.62 -5.59 -2.74
C ALA A 488 -21.84 -6.56 -1.56
N GLY A 489 -23.04 -6.58 -0.96
CA GLY A 489 -23.36 -7.42 0.20
C GLY A 489 -22.82 -6.90 1.53
N LEU A 490 -22.46 -5.61 1.60
CA LEU A 490 -21.98 -4.94 2.80
C LEU A 490 -23.03 -3.97 3.36
N PRO A 491 -22.93 -3.55 4.64
CA PRO A 491 -23.84 -2.56 5.19
C PRO A 491 -23.82 -1.24 4.40
N ARG A 492 -24.98 -0.62 4.22
CA ARG A 492 -25.08 0.71 3.55
C ARG A 492 -24.30 1.78 4.31
N THR A 493 -24.39 1.76 5.63
CA THR A 493 -23.66 2.67 6.53
C THR A 493 -22.49 1.96 7.20
N PRO A 494 -21.43 2.67 7.63
CA PRO A 494 -20.35 2.05 8.39
C PRO A 494 -20.88 1.40 9.67
N GLN A 495 -20.63 0.11 9.82
CA GLN A 495 -21.04 -0.68 10.98
C GLN A 495 -19.88 -1.58 11.43
N TRP A 496 -19.95 -2.07 12.68
CA TRP A 496 -18.94 -2.97 13.19
C TRP A 496 -18.92 -4.29 12.42
N LEU A 497 -17.74 -4.63 11.93
CA LEU A 497 -17.37 -5.93 11.40
C LEU A 497 -16.14 -6.42 12.17
N GLU A 498 -16.20 -7.65 12.63
CA GLU A 498 -15.07 -8.26 13.34
C GLU A 498 -13.92 -8.57 12.38
N PRO A 499 -12.65 -8.53 12.85
CA PRO A 499 -11.55 -9.16 12.15
C PRO A 499 -11.87 -10.63 11.83
N ALA A 500 -11.39 -11.13 10.69
CA ALA A 500 -11.74 -12.48 10.23
C ALA A 500 -11.16 -13.60 11.09
N VAL A 501 -10.13 -13.33 11.88
CA VAL A 501 -9.48 -14.28 12.78
C VAL A 501 -9.56 -13.76 14.21
N ALA A 502 -10.19 -14.51 15.10
CA ALA A 502 -10.20 -14.20 16.52
C ALA A 502 -8.87 -14.59 17.19
N VAL A 503 -8.45 -13.82 18.19
CA VAL A 503 -7.32 -14.20 19.05
C VAL A 503 -7.88 -15.06 20.20
N PRO A 504 -7.38 -16.29 20.42
CA PRO A 504 -7.80 -17.12 21.55
C PRO A 504 -7.44 -16.47 22.90
N GLU A 505 -8.32 -16.55 23.87
CA GLU A 505 -8.09 -16.08 25.25
C GLU A 505 -7.30 -17.14 26.06
N ASP A 506 -6.16 -17.58 25.55
CA ASP A 506 -5.35 -18.66 26.14
C ASP A 506 -4.08 -18.14 26.85
N GLY A 507 -3.88 -16.81 26.83
CA GLY A 507 -2.75 -16.12 27.45
C GLY A 507 -1.39 -16.31 26.73
N LYS A 508 -1.35 -17.08 25.63
CA LYS A 508 -0.11 -17.38 24.87
C LYS A 508 -0.25 -17.14 23.36
N SER A 509 -1.44 -16.83 22.90
CA SER A 509 -1.72 -16.46 21.51
C SER A 509 -1.71 -14.95 21.34
N PHE A 510 -1.10 -14.45 20.27
CA PHE A 510 -0.93 -13.05 19.97
C PHE A 510 -1.41 -12.72 18.58
N ARG A 511 -2.06 -11.56 18.39
CA ARG A 511 -2.23 -10.99 17.06
C ARG A 511 -0.86 -10.61 16.50
N LEU A 512 -0.50 -11.19 15.35
CA LEU A 512 0.74 -10.83 14.67
C LEU A 512 0.56 -9.52 13.91
N ILE A 513 1.30 -8.50 14.29
CA ILE A 513 1.33 -7.23 13.57
C ILE A 513 2.68 -7.02 12.90
N GLY A 514 2.65 -6.49 11.69
CA GLY A 514 3.84 -6.08 10.98
C GLY A 514 3.90 -4.58 10.82
N GLY A 515 5.07 -4.06 10.51
CA GLY A 515 5.22 -2.64 10.26
C GLY A 515 6.63 -2.24 9.91
N LYS A 516 6.77 -1.04 9.37
CA LYS A 516 8.05 -0.48 8.98
C LYS A 516 8.85 0.02 10.19
N GLN A 517 10.15 0.04 9.99
CA GLN A 517 11.13 0.73 10.83
C GLN A 517 11.86 1.79 10.00
N ALA A 518 12.57 2.70 10.67
CA ALA A 518 13.23 3.82 10.01
C ALA A 518 14.36 3.41 9.03
N VAL A 519 14.92 2.20 9.18
CA VAL A 519 16.12 1.76 8.44
C VAL A 519 15.79 1.10 7.11
N HIS A 520 14.76 0.25 7.07
CA HIS A 520 14.42 -0.51 5.87
C HIS A 520 13.10 -0.10 5.26
N THR A 521 13.04 -0.10 3.92
CA THR A 521 11.82 0.12 3.15
C THR A 521 11.64 -0.96 2.10
N HIS A 522 10.46 -1.58 2.07
CA HIS A 522 10.14 -2.67 1.16
C HIS A 522 11.11 -3.87 1.24
N THR A 523 11.05 -4.84 0.34
CA THR A 523 11.86 -6.05 0.40
C THR A 523 13.32 -5.84 -0.05
N GLN A 524 13.63 -4.81 -0.83
CA GLN A 524 14.96 -4.64 -1.44
C GLN A 524 16.03 -4.05 -0.53
N THR A 525 15.65 -3.20 0.43
CA THR A 525 16.65 -2.47 1.23
C THR A 525 17.34 -3.34 2.29
N ALA A 526 16.79 -4.50 2.61
CA ALA A 526 17.46 -5.46 3.49
C ALA A 526 18.76 -6.01 2.87
N ASN A 527 18.85 -6.08 1.53
CA ASN A 527 20.08 -6.48 0.84
C ASN A 527 21.10 -5.32 0.66
N CYS A 528 20.93 -4.21 1.39
CA CYS A 528 21.88 -3.11 1.42
C CYS A 528 22.80 -3.25 2.65
N GLU A 529 24.08 -3.56 2.42
CA GLU A 529 25.04 -3.85 3.49
C GLU A 529 25.14 -2.74 4.56
N PRO A 530 25.26 -1.43 4.23
CA PRO A 530 25.27 -0.37 5.24
C PRO A 530 24.01 -0.34 6.12
N LEU A 531 22.84 -0.57 5.55
CA LEU A 531 21.57 -0.59 6.31
C LEU A 531 21.46 -1.85 7.16
N MET A 532 21.91 -3.00 6.65
CA MET A 532 21.95 -4.25 7.41
C MET A 532 22.95 -4.19 8.57
N ALA A 533 24.06 -3.46 8.43
CA ALA A 533 24.98 -3.22 9.54
C ALA A 533 24.31 -2.49 10.71
N ILE A 534 23.46 -1.49 10.41
CA ILE A 534 22.63 -0.80 11.42
C ILE A 534 21.64 -1.78 12.07
N THR A 535 20.98 -2.60 11.26
CA THR A 535 20.07 -3.65 11.76
C THR A 535 20.78 -4.55 12.78
N LYS A 536 21.94 -5.10 12.43
CA LYS A 536 22.71 -5.98 13.31
C LYS A 536 23.20 -5.26 14.57
N GLN A 537 23.62 -4.00 14.45
CA GLN A 537 24.08 -3.21 15.59
C GLN A 537 22.97 -2.99 16.63
N TYR A 538 21.74 -2.77 16.20
CA TYR A 538 20.60 -2.43 17.08
C TYR A 538 19.60 -3.58 17.27
N GLY A 539 19.81 -4.74 16.64
CA GLY A 539 18.92 -5.91 16.71
C GLY A 539 17.51 -5.55 16.24
N LEU A 540 17.42 -4.90 15.07
CA LEU A 540 16.14 -4.39 14.55
C LEU A 540 15.25 -5.49 13.96
N GLU A 541 15.79 -6.66 13.65
CA GLU A 541 15.12 -7.84 13.13
C GLU A 541 14.32 -8.62 14.20
N ARG A 542 14.52 -8.28 15.49
CA ARG A 542 13.91 -8.98 16.62
C ARG A 542 12.40 -8.77 16.68
N VAL A 543 11.65 -9.79 17.07
CA VAL A 543 10.22 -9.66 17.37
C VAL A 543 10.00 -8.98 18.70
N TRP A 544 9.01 -8.10 18.78
CA TRP A 544 8.69 -7.40 20.03
C TRP A 544 7.55 -8.11 20.77
N ILE A 545 7.77 -8.36 22.03
CA ILE A 545 6.77 -8.90 22.96
C ILE A 545 6.64 -7.97 24.16
N ASN A 546 5.41 -7.81 24.66
CA ASN A 546 5.16 -7.03 25.87
C ASN A 546 5.92 -7.62 27.08
N ALA A 547 6.46 -6.75 27.93
CA ALA A 547 7.32 -7.20 29.02
C ALA A 547 6.59 -8.05 30.08
N ASP A 548 5.32 -7.76 30.36
CA ASP A 548 4.55 -8.53 31.33
C ASP A 548 4.20 -9.91 30.76
N LYS A 549 3.82 -9.98 29.48
CA LYS A 549 3.60 -11.25 28.76
C LYS A 549 4.87 -12.07 28.60
N ALA A 550 6.00 -11.42 28.34
CA ALA A 550 7.28 -12.10 28.28
C ALA A 550 7.66 -12.75 29.64
N ALA A 551 7.42 -12.05 30.74
CA ALA A 551 7.64 -12.58 32.09
C ALA A 551 6.72 -13.78 32.38
N GLU A 552 5.42 -13.72 32.02
CA GLU A 552 4.50 -14.86 32.15
C GLU A 552 4.95 -16.09 31.37
N LEU A 553 5.59 -15.90 30.20
CA LEU A 553 6.09 -16.97 29.33
C LEU A 553 7.55 -17.37 29.61
N GLY A 554 8.20 -16.76 30.64
CA GLY A 554 9.59 -17.03 30.97
C GLY A 554 10.60 -16.57 29.91
N ILE A 555 10.26 -15.55 29.10
CA ILE A 555 11.06 -14.98 28.03
C ILE A 555 11.79 -13.73 28.54
N SER A 556 13.11 -13.68 28.34
CA SER A 556 13.95 -12.50 28.63
C SER A 556 14.35 -11.79 27.33
N ASP A 557 14.74 -10.50 27.45
CA ASP A 557 15.26 -9.75 26.30
C ASP A 557 16.48 -10.44 25.67
N GLY A 558 16.47 -10.63 24.36
CA GLY A 558 17.52 -11.33 23.62
C GLY A 558 17.39 -12.86 23.58
N ASP A 559 16.45 -13.45 24.30
CA ASP A 559 16.19 -14.88 24.19
C ASP A 559 15.77 -15.27 22.76
N THR A 560 16.24 -16.42 22.30
CA THR A 560 15.71 -17.02 21.08
C THR A 560 14.34 -17.60 21.34
N VAL A 561 13.35 -17.15 20.59
CA VAL A 561 11.98 -17.64 20.64
C VAL A 561 11.58 -18.31 19.34
N GLU A 562 10.70 -19.29 19.45
CA GLU A 562 10.00 -19.89 18.31
C GLU A 562 8.62 -19.23 18.20
N VAL A 563 8.37 -18.63 17.03
CA VAL A 563 7.08 -18.08 16.65
C VAL A 563 6.42 -19.08 15.71
N SER A 564 5.18 -19.46 15.99
CA SER A 564 4.49 -20.51 15.20
C SER A 564 3.01 -20.30 15.07
N ASN A 565 2.46 -20.77 13.95
CA ASN A 565 1.04 -21.01 13.71
C ASN A 565 0.90 -22.16 12.70
N GLU A 566 -0.32 -22.40 12.19
CA GLU A 566 -0.58 -23.45 11.20
C GLU A 566 0.14 -23.25 9.87
N GLN A 567 0.50 -22.01 9.52
CA GLN A 567 1.14 -21.66 8.25
C GLN A 567 2.66 -21.83 8.31
N HIS A 568 3.28 -21.41 9.40
CA HIS A 568 4.73 -21.31 9.49
C HIS A 568 5.26 -21.43 10.92
N THR A 569 6.52 -21.87 11.03
CA THR A 569 7.29 -21.87 12.27
C THR A 569 8.69 -21.34 12.00
N GLY A 570 9.13 -20.37 12.80
CA GLY A 570 10.45 -19.76 12.68
C GLY A 570 11.06 -19.38 14.03
N LYS A 571 12.38 -19.17 14.05
CA LYS A 571 13.12 -18.78 15.26
C LYS A 571 13.78 -17.43 15.07
N VAL A 572 13.67 -16.58 16.09
CA VAL A 572 14.22 -15.23 16.10
C VAL A 572 14.47 -14.78 17.53
N GLN A 573 15.28 -13.75 17.74
CA GLN A 573 15.46 -13.17 19.06
C GLN A 573 14.25 -12.29 19.44
N ALA A 574 13.89 -12.32 20.72
CA ALA A 574 12.86 -11.46 21.29
C ALA A 574 13.44 -10.11 21.72
N LYS A 575 12.67 -9.04 21.52
CA LYS A 575 12.83 -7.74 22.16
C LYS A 575 11.71 -7.57 23.16
N VAL A 576 12.03 -7.63 24.44
CA VAL A 576 11.09 -7.46 25.54
C VAL A 576 10.92 -5.96 25.82
N THR A 577 9.68 -5.45 25.76
CA THR A 577 9.43 -4.02 25.91
C THR A 577 8.00 -3.71 26.34
N GLN A 578 7.80 -2.60 27.07
CA GLN A 578 6.46 -2.06 27.36
C GLN A 578 5.87 -1.22 26.20
N ARG A 579 6.58 -1.10 25.08
CA ARG A 579 6.18 -0.30 23.90
C ARG A 579 5.27 -1.06 22.93
N ILE A 580 4.55 -2.06 23.41
CA ILE A 580 3.62 -2.86 22.60
C ILE A 580 2.44 -3.32 23.48
N ASN A 581 1.25 -3.37 22.87
CA ASN A 581 0.04 -3.93 23.47
C ASN A 581 0.29 -5.39 23.91
N PRO A 582 -0.20 -5.82 25.10
CA PRO A 582 0.01 -7.18 25.62
C PRO A 582 -0.47 -8.32 24.69
N ASP A 583 -1.52 -8.09 23.90
CA ASP A 583 -2.13 -9.09 23.03
C ASP A 583 -1.58 -9.08 21.60
N ALA A 584 -0.52 -8.28 21.35
CA ALA A 584 0.17 -8.17 20.07
C ALA A 584 1.59 -8.70 20.12
N LEU A 585 2.03 -9.34 19.02
CA LEU A 585 3.42 -9.60 18.70
C LEU A 585 3.80 -8.78 17.48
N TYR A 586 4.80 -7.91 17.59
CA TYR A 586 5.27 -7.14 16.44
C TYR A 586 6.45 -7.84 15.76
N MET A 587 6.29 -8.13 14.47
CA MET A 587 7.35 -8.66 13.61
C MET A 587 7.74 -7.57 12.60
N PRO A 588 8.97 -7.04 12.66
CA PRO A 588 9.39 -5.99 11.74
C PRO A 588 9.31 -6.47 10.29
N SER A 589 8.71 -5.65 9.42
CA SER A 589 8.65 -5.92 7.99
C SER A 589 10.03 -5.84 7.35
N HIS A 590 10.20 -6.46 6.18
CA HIS A 590 11.38 -6.42 5.30
C HIS A 590 12.49 -7.42 5.62
N TYR A 591 12.30 -8.32 6.59
CA TYR A 591 13.20 -9.42 6.90
C TYR A 591 12.67 -10.76 6.40
N GLY A 592 13.44 -11.83 6.59
CA GLY A 592 13.07 -13.18 6.21
C GLY A 592 13.24 -13.46 4.71
N CYS A 593 14.18 -12.77 4.04
CA CYS A 593 14.54 -13.07 2.66
C CYS A 593 14.98 -14.53 2.50
N SER A 594 14.40 -15.22 1.52
CA SER A 594 14.70 -16.63 1.19
C SER A 594 15.51 -16.80 -0.10
N SER A 595 15.80 -15.72 -0.82
CA SER A 595 16.71 -15.72 -1.96
C SER A 595 18.16 -15.77 -1.52
N LYS A 596 18.90 -16.81 -1.89
CA LYS A 596 20.31 -16.99 -1.54
C LYS A 596 21.23 -16.03 -2.29
N GLU A 597 20.78 -15.51 -3.39
CA GLU A 597 21.47 -14.53 -4.22
C GLU A 597 21.46 -13.13 -3.57
N GLU A 598 20.48 -12.83 -2.73
CA GLU A 598 20.46 -11.63 -1.88
C GLU A 598 21.29 -11.86 -0.60
N LYS A 599 22.61 -11.96 -0.73
CA LYS A 599 23.54 -12.47 0.29
C LYS A 599 23.47 -11.75 1.64
N THR A 600 23.23 -10.44 1.62
CA THR A 600 23.15 -9.62 2.84
C THR A 600 21.84 -9.84 3.60
N ALA A 601 20.73 -10.04 2.87
CA ALA A 601 19.40 -10.19 3.44
C ALA A 601 19.02 -11.63 3.79
N TYR A 602 19.64 -12.62 3.11
CA TYR A 602 19.29 -14.02 3.23
C TYR A 602 19.30 -14.53 4.67
N GLY A 603 18.17 -15.07 5.11
CA GLY A 603 18.02 -15.71 6.43
C GLY A 603 18.06 -14.76 7.63
N VAL A 604 18.04 -13.44 7.44
CA VAL A 604 17.99 -12.47 8.53
C VAL A 604 16.55 -12.23 8.97
N GLY A 605 16.24 -12.48 10.25
CA GLY A 605 14.91 -12.27 10.83
C GLY A 605 13.84 -13.22 10.28
N LEU A 606 12.57 -12.86 10.48
CA LEU A 606 11.42 -13.61 10.00
C LEU A 606 10.59 -12.77 9.05
N ARG A 607 9.90 -13.42 8.10
CA ARG A 607 8.95 -12.77 7.21
C ARG A 607 7.54 -12.93 7.75
N GLN A 608 6.90 -11.82 8.10
CA GLN A 608 5.53 -11.81 8.61
C GLN A 608 4.54 -12.53 7.66
N MET A 609 4.70 -12.34 6.35
CA MET A 609 3.77 -12.88 5.34
C MET A 609 3.74 -14.41 5.29
N ASP A 610 4.77 -15.10 5.79
CA ASP A 610 4.78 -16.57 5.91
C ASP A 610 3.74 -17.08 6.93
N TYR A 611 3.35 -16.24 7.90
CA TYR A 611 2.38 -16.55 8.94
C TYR A 611 0.95 -16.11 8.60
N VAL A 612 0.76 -15.29 7.57
CA VAL A 612 -0.54 -14.70 7.21
C VAL A 612 -1.28 -15.62 6.23
N PRO A 613 -2.45 -16.17 6.58
CA PRO A 613 -3.27 -16.95 5.66
C PRO A 613 -3.65 -16.10 4.42
N PHE A 614 -3.73 -16.75 3.27
CA PHE A 614 -4.22 -16.10 2.06
C PHE A 614 -5.70 -15.74 2.23
N ARG A 615 -6.00 -14.47 2.21
CA ARG A 615 -7.36 -13.93 2.34
C ARG A 615 -7.48 -12.61 1.59
N ILE A 616 -8.62 -12.42 0.94
CA ILE A 616 -8.96 -11.16 0.27
C ILE A 616 -10.20 -10.59 0.95
N GLU A 617 -10.17 -9.32 1.31
CA GLU A 617 -11.29 -8.62 1.96
C GLU A 617 -12.51 -8.59 1.03
N PRO A 618 -13.68 -9.06 1.49
CA PRO A 618 -14.89 -9.08 0.69
C PRO A 618 -15.28 -7.67 0.20
N GLY A 619 -15.68 -7.59 -1.06
CA GLY A 619 -16.11 -6.35 -1.70
C GLY A 619 -14.98 -5.38 -2.03
N TYR A 620 -14.01 -5.17 -1.16
CA TYR A 620 -12.94 -4.16 -1.27
C TYR A 620 -11.66 -4.66 -1.96
N GLY A 621 -11.27 -5.93 -1.77
CA GLY A 621 -10.13 -6.53 -2.47
C GLY A 621 -8.75 -6.36 -1.81
N GLY A 622 -8.65 -5.96 -0.55
CA GLY A 622 -7.40 -5.93 0.21
C GLY A 622 -6.98 -7.31 0.71
N ILE A 623 -5.69 -7.55 0.93
CA ILE A 623 -5.12 -8.89 1.27
C ILE A 623 -5.22 -9.29 2.74
N CYS A 624 -5.84 -8.55 3.61
CA CYS A 624 -5.91 -8.82 5.05
C CYS A 624 -4.55 -9.15 5.68
N SER A 625 -3.55 -8.30 5.44
CA SER A 625 -2.12 -8.57 5.70
C SER A 625 -1.74 -8.74 7.19
N GLN A 626 -2.67 -8.53 8.12
CA GLN A 626 -2.47 -8.65 9.56
C GLN A 626 -3.48 -9.62 10.23
N GLU A 627 -4.19 -10.40 9.44
CA GLU A 627 -5.12 -11.42 9.89
C GLU A 627 -4.40 -12.73 10.24
N ALA A 628 -3.43 -12.64 11.15
CA ALA A 628 -2.70 -13.79 11.64
C ALA A 628 -2.64 -13.81 13.18
N VAL A 629 -2.72 -15.00 13.73
CA VAL A 629 -2.49 -15.27 15.17
C VAL A 629 -1.31 -16.22 15.27
N VAL A 630 -0.44 -16.00 16.23
CA VAL A 630 0.75 -16.82 16.46
C VAL A 630 0.91 -17.12 17.94
N THR A 631 1.60 -18.22 18.24
CA THR A 631 2.09 -18.54 19.58
C THR A 631 3.59 -18.29 19.66
N VAL A 632 4.09 -18.00 20.87
CA VAL A 632 5.50 -17.75 21.13
C VAL A 632 5.96 -18.64 22.27
N LYS A 633 7.11 -19.32 22.12
CA LYS A 633 7.74 -20.07 23.20
C LYS A 633 9.27 -19.86 23.18
N LYS A 634 9.89 -19.89 24.35
CA LYS A 634 11.35 -19.87 24.48
C LYS A 634 11.96 -21.14 23.92
N VAL A 635 13.04 -21.04 23.14
CA VAL A 635 13.78 -22.19 22.63
C VAL A 635 14.70 -22.73 23.71
N GLY A 636 14.60 -24.04 23.97
CA GLY A 636 15.42 -24.71 24.99
C GLY A 636 14.87 -24.62 26.43
N ALA A 637 13.60 -24.24 26.59
CA ALA A 637 12.86 -24.33 27.84
C ALA A 637 12.22 -25.71 28.03
#